data_452b073e7976d5b29b5c422435819c14
#
_entry.id   452b073e7976d5b29b5c422435819c14
#
_cell.length_a   1.000
_cell.length_b   1.000
_cell.length_c   1.000
_cell.angle_alpha   90.00
_cell.angle_beta   90.00
_cell.angle_gamma   90.00
#
_symmetry.space_group_name_H-M   'P 1'
#
loop_
_entity.id
_entity.type
_entity.pdbx_description
1 polymer ?
#
loop_
_entity_poly.entity_id
_entity_poly.type
_entity_poly.pdbx_seq_one_letter_code
_entity_poly.pdbx_strand_id
1 'polypeptide(L)'
;NHNFNEKNTIYPYFTRSKDKGFVKACHEILNNPRYRMQWVEEADRNDPLIPLHKGYKAYCDYTLPNGDIVALWKHALTSVSKDGGLTWHQPVERAKGFVNSNAKIWGQRLSDGTYATVYNPSEFRWPLAISLSKDGLNYTTLNLIHGEITRMRYGGNYKSHGPQYVRGIQEGNGIPEDGDLWLSYSVNKEDMWVSRIQVPVQLEATAHAKDDFSQAEKLADLTDWNLYSPLWAPVSLEGKWLKMSDRDPFDYCRIERKIPASKELKVAFDIKADQNDKGLLQIEFLDENSIACARIDLNPDGTMLSKGGARYGKLLNYEAGKSYHVEVILSVSKRMSEVFIDGKKAGQRMFFAPVAAIERIAFRTGERRTFPTIDTPADWDGTLADAGEQEPLVAYSIANFQTSSTDVSASAAVLNYNNYKHYVDYFNGMEDENIAQAIPNSEASAWMEKNIPLFDCPQKNFEEMFYYRWWTLRKHIKQTPVGYGMTEFLVNRSYADKYNLIACAIGHHIYESRWLRDSQYLDQIIHTWYRGNEGGPMKKMEKFSSWNIDAMLGRYLVDGNMDFLKDMLPDLEKEYSRWEKTHRLPNGLYWQGDVQDGMEESISGGRRKKYARPTINSYMYANAKALSDIGILLDNPEMARKYGMKADSLKTLVQNKLWNEKHQFFETLR
;
A
#
# COMPACT_ATOMS: atom_id res chain seq x y z
N ASN A 1 -11.23 -18.19 35.98
CA ASN A 1 -11.27 -18.47 37.39
C ASN A 1 -11.12 -19.92 37.68
N HIS A 2 -9.91 -20.39 37.52
CA HIS A 2 -9.52 -21.76 37.91
C HIS A 2 -9.74 -21.90 39.42
N ASN A 3 -10.32 -22.98 39.83
CA ASN A 3 -10.63 -23.33 41.23
C ASN A 3 -11.85 -22.65 41.87
N PHE A 4 -12.69 -21.95 41.12
CA PHE A 4 -13.96 -21.48 41.66
C PHE A 4 -14.90 -22.67 41.93
N ASN A 5 -15.29 -22.89 43.18
CA ASN A 5 -16.16 -23.99 43.58
C ASN A 5 -16.92 -23.61 44.85
N GLU A 6 -17.83 -24.49 45.29
CA GLU A 6 -18.69 -24.27 46.44
C GLU A 6 -17.95 -24.03 47.77
N LYS A 7 -16.71 -24.52 47.86
CA LYS A 7 -15.91 -24.45 49.10
C LYS A 7 -15.09 -23.14 49.21
N ASN A 8 -14.79 -22.51 48.05
CA ASN A 8 -13.90 -21.36 47.99
C ASN A 8 -14.56 -20.06 47.51
N THR A 9 -15.89 -20.03 47.39
CA THR A 9 -16.65 -18.83 47.08
C THR A 9 -17.36 -18.27 48.29
N ILE A 10 -17.38 -16.92 48.40
CA ILE A 10 -18.21 -16.24 49.39
C ILE A 10 -19.66 -16.07 48.94
N TYR A 11 -19.96 -16.36 47.67
CA TYR A 11 -21.31 -16.28 47.12
C TYR A 11 -21.96 -17.65 47.02
N PRO A 12 -23.25 -17.78 47.33
CA PRO A 12 -23.96 -19.05 47.21
C PRO A 12 -24.08 -19.43 45.74
N TYR A 13 -24.04 -20.74 45.45
CA TYR A 13 -24.37 -21.24 44.13
C TYR A 13 -25.80 -20.86 43.73
N PHE A 14 -26.02 -20.67 42.44
CA PHE A 14 -27.34 -20.28 41.89
C PHE A 14 -28.46 -21.25 42.28
N THR A 15 -28.14 -22.55 42.44
CA THR A 15 -29.07 -23.60 42.87
C THR A 15 -29.61 -23.40 44.28
N ARG A 16 -28.96 -22.56 45.10
CA ARG A 16 -29.42 -22.16 46.44
C ARG A 16 -30.29 -20.91 46.48
N SER A 17 -30.50 -20.28 45.29
CA SER A 17 -31.39 -19.12 45.19
C SER A 17 -32.84 -19.50 45.49
N LYS A 18 -33.53 -18.62 46.20
CA LYS A 18 -34.97 -18.74 46.42
C LYS A 18 -35.78 -18.30 45.19
N ASP A 19 -35.18 -17.57 44.28
CA ASP A 19 -35.78 -17.18 43.00
C ASP A 19 -35.75 -18.38 42.03
N LYS A 20 -36.90 -19.02 41.89
CA LYS A 20 -37.06 -20.17 40.99
C LYS A 20 -36.88 -19.80 39.51
N GLY A 21 -37.23 -18.55 39.12
CA GLY A 21 -37.06 -18.04 37.77
C GLY A 21 -35.57 -17.94 37.43
N PHE A 22 -34.78 -17.35 38.33
CA PHE A 22 -33.34 -17.25 38.20
C PHE A 22 -32.67 -18.62 38.09
N VAL A 23 -33.06 -19.59 38.99
CA VAL A 23 -32.50 -20.96 38.94
C VAL A 23 -32.82 -21.63 37.61
N LYS A 24 -34.08 -21.47 37.12
CA LYS A 24 -34.49 -22.02 35.82
C LYS A 24 -33.65 -21.44 34.67
N ALA A 25 -33.50 -20.11 34.62
CA ALA A 25 -32.71 -19.42 33.59
C ALA A 25 -31.23 -19.90 33.59
N CYS A 26 -30.64 -20.08 34.79
CA CYS A 26 -29.29 -20.62 34.89
C CYS A 26 -29.17 -22.05 34.34
N HIS A 27 -30.17 -22.88 34.59
CA HIS A 27 -30.20 -24.25 34.02
C HIS A 27 -30.39 -24.23 32.51
N GLU A 28 -31.21 -23.33 31.95
CA GLU A 28 -31.38 -23.17 30.51
C GLU A 28 -30.05 -22.79 29.85
N ILE A 29 -29.31 -21.84 30.42
CA ILE A 29 -27.97 -21.47 29.94
C ILE A 29 -26.99 -22.64 29.99
N LEU A 30 -26.93 -23.36 31.13
CA LEU A 30 -26.00 -24.47 31.32
C LEU A 30 -26.31 -25.66 30.41
N ASN A 31 -27.57 -25.88 30.08
CA ASN A 31 -28.01 -27.00 29.25
C ASN A 31 -27.97 -26.69 27.74
N ASN A 32 -27.80 -25.41 27.35
CA ASN A 32 -27.67 -25.04 25.96
C ASN A 32 -26.22 -25.21 25.50
N PRO A 33 -25.94 -26.12 24.53
CA PRO A 33 -24.58 -26.38 24.09
C PRO A 33 -23.89 -25.13 23.45
N ARG A 34 -24.66 -24.23 22.82
CA ARG A 34 -24.14 -23.02 22.22
C ARG A 34 -23.66 -22.02 23.27
N TYR A 35 -24.43 -21.79 24.33
CA TYR A 35 -24.01 -20.91 25.41
C TYR A 35 -22.79 -21.44 26.15
N ARG A 36 -22.68 -22.76 26.34
CA ARG A 36 -21.50 -23.37 26.94
C ARG A 36 -20.24 -23.13 26.11
N MET A 37 -20.34 -23.21 24.78
CA MET A 37 -19.22 -22.95 23.89
C MET A 37 -18.64 -21.54 24.03
N GLN A 38 -19.45 -20.53 24.36
CA GLN A 38 -18.96 -19.16 24.58
C GLN A 38 -18.03 -19.04 25.79
N TRP A 39 -18.09 -19.96 26.72
CA TRP A 39 -17.26 -19.97 27.94
C TRP A 39 -15.94 -20.75 27.78
N VAL A 40 -15.69 -21.33 26.62
CA VAL A 40 -14.48 -22.14 26.37
C VAL A 40 -13.18 -21.36 26.64
N GLU A 41 -13.15 -20.05 26.44
CA GLU A 41 -11.98 -19.23 26.76
C GLU A 41 -11.66 -19.19 28.25
N GLU A 42 -12.68 -19.17 29.08
CA GLU A 42 -12.60 -18.98 30.54
C GLU A 42 -12.65 -20.31 31.28
N ALA A 43 -13.07 -21.39 30.63
CA ALA A 43 -13.19 -22.72 31.23
C ALA A 43 -11.84 -23.44 31.25
N ASP A 44 -11.76 -24.44 32.17
CA ASP A 44 -10.68 -25.43 32.11
C ASP A 44 -10.76 -26.20 30.77
N ARG A 45 -9.70 -26.12 30.00
CA ARG A 45 -9.62 -26.78 28.69
C ARG A 45 -9.64 -28.30 28.74
N ASN A 46 -9.54 -28.87 29.92
CA ASN A 46 -9.69 -30.31 30.16
C ASN A 46 -11.12 -30.68 30.61
N ASP A 47 -12.03 -29.71 30.71
CA ASP A 47 -13.40 -29.97 31.08
C ASP A 47 -14.07 -30.86 30.03
N PRO A 48 -14.58 -32.02 30.39
CA PRO A 48 -15.22 -32.95 29.47
C PRO A 48 -16.55 -32.41 28.89
N LEU A 49 -17.10 -31.33 29.46
CA LEU A 49 -18.30 -30.69 28.96
C LEU A 49 -18.03 -29.78 27.77
N ILE A 50 -16.76 -29.50 27.44
CA ILE A 50 -16.37 -28.70 26.26
C ILE A 50 -16.38 -29.62 25.04
N PRO A 51 -17.31 -29.44 24.07
CA PRO A 51 -17.51 -30.38 22.97
C PRO A 51 -16.44 -30.29 21.87
N LEU A 52 -15.53 -29.34 21.93
CA LEU A 52 -14.50 -29.10 20.92
C LEU A 52 -13.10 -29.04 21.51
N HIS A 53 -12.10 -29.29 20.63
CA HIS A 53 -10.71 -29.37 21.00
C HIS A 53 -10.14 -28.09 21.59
N LYS A 54 -9.13 -28.18 22.45
CA LYS A 54 -8.43 -27.14 23.20
C LYS A 54 -7.98 -25.91 22.40
N GLY A 55 -7.93 -26.00 21.08
CA GLY A 55 -7.47 -24.90 20.21
C GLY A 55 -8.55 -23.86 19.84
N TYR A 56 -9.81 -24.18 20.01
CA TYR A 56 -10.92 -23.36 19.54
C TYR A 56 -11.36 -22.39 20.63
N LYS A 57 -11.17 -21.08 20.39
CA LYS A 57 -11.43 -20.00 21.34
C LYS A 57 -12.25 -18.88 20.73
N ALA A 58 -12.94 -18.13 21.60
CA ALA A 58 -13.76 -16.98 21.24
C ALA A 58 -14.87 -17.34 20.27
N TYR A 59 -15.68 -18.27 20.67
CA TYR A 59 -16.84 -18.74 19.92
C TYR A 59 -17.89 -17.65 19.69
N CYS A 60 -18.38 -17.57 18.47
CA CYS A 60 -19.64 -16.95 18.11
C CYS A 60 -20.31 -17.79 17.01
N ASP A 61 -21.63 -17.63 16.86
CA ASP A 61 -22.39 -18.40 15.88
C ASP A 61 -23.55 -17.59 15.28
N TYR A 62 -24.06 -18.10 14.18
CA TYR A 62 -25.36 -17.75 13.59
C TYR A 62 -26.00 -18.97 12.95
N THR A 63 -27.30 -18.91 12.72
CA THR A 63 -28.08 -20.00 12.14
C THR A 63 -28.44 -19.70 10.69
N LEU A 64 -28.19 -20.64 9.79
CA LEU A 64 -28.57 -20.59 8.39
C LEU A 64 -30.10 -20.86 8.20
N PRO A 65 -30.68 -20.50 7.04
CA PRO A 65 -32.10 -20.73 6.78
C PRO A 65 -32.56 -22.19 6.84
N ASN A 66 -31.64 -23.13 6.59
CA ASN A 66 -31.91 -24.57 6.69
C ASN A 66 -31.82 -25.13 8.12
N GLY A 67 -31.52 -24.27 9.12
CA GLY A 67 -31.39 -24.65 10.50
C GLY A 67 -29.97 -25.05 10.94
N ASP A 68 -29.02 -25.17 10.02
CA ASP A 68 -27.63 -25.44 10.35
C ASP A 68 -27.01 -24.27 11.11
N ILE A 69 -26.15 -24.55 12.08
CA ILE A 69 -25.45 -23.53 12.86
C ILE A 69 -24.03 -23.42 12.35
N VAL A 70 -23.60 -22.23 12.00
CA VAL A 70 -22.22 -21.90 11.64
C VAL A 70 -21.53 -21.31 12.86
N ALA A 71 -20.42 -21.92 13.25
CA ALA A 71 -19.55 -21.41 14.31
C ALA A 71 -18.31 -20.76 13.73
N LEU A 72 -17.86 -19.70 14.37
CA LEU A 72 -16.61 -19.01 14.09
C LEU A 72 -15.74 -18.92 15.36
N TRP A 73 -14.44 -19.09 15.20
CA TRP A 73 -13.42 -18.97 16.25
C TRP A 73 -12.22 -18.15 15.78
N LYS A 74 -11.32 -17.85 16.70
CA LYS A 74 -10.01 -17.23 16.38
C LYS A 74 -9.33 -17.94 15.22
N HIS A 75 -8.47 -17.24 14.51
CA HIS A 75 -7.75 -17.70 13.31
C HIS A 75 -8.67 -18.02 12.12
N ALA A 76 -9.86 -17.40 12.06
CA ALA A 76 -10.88 -17.65 11.05
C ALA A 76 -11.32 -19.13 10.98
N LEU A 77 -11.24 -19.87 12.08
CA LEU A 77 -11.72 -21.25 12.10
C LEU A 77 -13.24 -21.27 12.06
N THR A 78 -13.81 -22.24 11.33
CA THR A 78 -15.25 -22.41 11.15
C THR A 78 -15.63 -23.88 11.12
N SER A 79 -16.83 -24.18 11.54
CA SER A 79 -17.48 -25.49 11.39
C SER A 79 -18.99 -25.33 11.37
N VAL A 80 -19.69 -26.34 10.88
CA VAL A 80 -21.15 -26.39 10.80
C VAL A 80 -21.68 -27.51 11.69
N SER A 81 -22.71 -27.19 12.46
CA SER A 81 -23.50 -28.17 13.23
C SER A 81 -24.89 -28.33 12.64
N LYS A 82 -25.35 -29.57 12.50
CA LYS A 82 -26.68 -29.95 12.01
C LYS A 82 -27.64 -30.40 13.11
N ASP A 83 -27.18 -30.41 14.34
CA ASP A 83 -27.90 -30.94 15.51
C ASP A 83 -28.00 -29.96 16.68
N GLY A 84 -28.07 -28.66 16.36
CA GLY A 84 -28.27 -27.61 17.37
C GLY A 84 -27.01 -27.29 18.19
N GLY A 85 -25.80 -27.60 17.70
CA GLY A 85 -24.54 -27.33 18.37
C GLY A 85 -24.05 -28.47 19.26
N LEU A 86 -24.65 -29.64 19.18
CA LEU A 86 -24.21 -30.82 19.93
C LEU A 86 -22.95 -31.45 19.33
N THR A 87 -22.91 -31.57 18.00
CA THR A 87 -21.75 -32.03 17.26
C THR A 87 -21.37 -31.06 16.14
N TRP A 88 -20.10 -31.07 15.72
CA TRP A 88 -19.54 -30.18 14.74
C TRP A 88 -18.84 -30.97 13.65
N HIS A 89 -18.95 -30.50 12.41
CA HIS A 89 -18.25 -31.10 11.27
C HIS A 89 -16.73 -31.11 11.51
N GLN A 90 -16.10 -32.22 11.18
CA GLN A 90 -14.65 -32.43 11.31
C GLN A 90 -14.05 -32.81 9.95
N PRO A 91 -12.83 -32.33 9.63
CA PRO A 91 -12.01 -31.40 10.39
C PRO A 91 -12.61 -29.97 10.40
N VAL A 92 -12.30 -29.19 11.44
CA VAL A 92 -12.60 -27.77 11.45
C VAL A 92 -11.70 -27.08 10.43
N GLU A 93 -12.27 -26.23 9.61
CA GLU A 93 -11.60 -25.58 8.48
C GLU A 93 -11.41 -24.08 8.73
N ARG A 94 -10.66 -23.42 7.85
CA ARG A 94 -10.63 -21.97 7.80
C ARG A 94 -11.80 -21.46 6.95
N ALA A 95 -12.50 -20.44 7.46
CA ALA A 95 -13.57 -19.78 6.72
C ALA A 95 -13.04 -19.21 5.40
N LYS A 96 -13.87 -19.25 4.36
CA LYS A 96 -13.49 -18.82 3.01
C LYS A 96 -13.72 -17.32 2.85
N GLY A 97 -12.74 -16.63 2.26
CA GLY A 97 -12.85 -15.25 1.84
C GLY A 97 -12.30 -14.22 2.84
N PHE A 98 -11.85 -14.62 4.03
CA PHE A 98 -11.17 -13.72 4.96
C PHE A 98 -10.12 -14.42 5.81
N VAL A 99 -9.24 -13.63 6.43
CA VAL A 99 -8.24 -14.10 7.40
C VAL A 99 -8.43 -13.35 8.72
N ASN A 100 -8.35 -14.05 9.83
CA ASN A 100 -8.37 -13.46 11.16
C ASN A 100 -7.12 -13.87 11.93
N SER A 101 -6.58 -12.93 12.70
CA SER A 101 -5.47 -13.17 13.62
C SER A 101 -5.88 -14.05 14.82
N ASN A 102 -5.07 -14.05 15.86
CA ASN A 102 -5.42 -14.64 17.15
C ASN A 102 -6.45 -13.79 17.96
N ALA A 103 -7.03 -12.75 17.35
CA ALA A 103 -8.04 -11.91 17.97
C ALA A 103 -9.42 -12.58 18.01
N LYS A 104 -10.31 -12.05 18.86
CA LYS A 104 -11.73 -12.42 18.84
C LYS A 104 -12.34 -12.05 17.50
N ILE A 105 -13.32 -12.83 17.08
CA ILE A 105 -14.11 -12.64 15.87
C ILE A 105 -15.57 -12.55 16.27
N TRP A 106 -16.37 -11.84 15.50
CA TRP A 106 -17.81 -11.80 15.64
C TRP A 106 -18.49 -12.15 14.33
N GLY A 107 -19.51 -12.97 14.37
CA GLY A 107 -20.34 -13.32 13.23
C GLY A 107 -21.82 -13.16 13.57
N GLN A 108 -22.59 -12.59 12.63
CA GLN A 108 -24.00 -12.29 12.83
C GLN A 108 -24.75 -12.30 11.49
N ARG A 109 -26.02 -12.73 11.54
CA ARG A 109 -26.98 -12.50 10.45
C ARG A 109 -27.53 -11.09 10.55
N LEU A 110 -27.56 -10.36 9.43
CA LEU A 110 -28.06 -9.00 9.33
C LEU A 110 -29.57 -8.96 9.02
N SER A 111 -30.18 -7.79 9.17
CA SER A 111 -31.61 -7.56 8.94
C SER A 111 -32.03 -7.77 7.48
N ASP A 112 -31.13 -7.55 6.54
CA ASP A 112 -31.36 -7.79 5.11
C ASP A 112 -31.19 -9.26 4.69
N GLY A 113 -30.87 -10.14 5.64
CA GLY A 113 -30.67 -11.58 5.45
C GLY A 113 -29.25 -11.98 5.05
N THR A 114 -28.34 -11.04 4.83
CA THR A 114 -26.93 -11.32 4.63
C THR A 114 -26.23 -11.65 5.97
N TYR A 115 -24.98 -12.06 5.91
CA TYR A 115 -24.17 -12.38 7.09
C TYR A 115 -22.95 -11.48 7.11
N ALA A 116 -22.57 -11.02 8.29
CA ALA A 116 -21.35 -10.27 8.52
C ALA A 116 -20.41 -11.01 9.44
N THR A 117 -19.10 -10.95 9.15
CA THR A 117 -18.07 -11.28 10.12
C THR A 117 -17.18 -10.07 10.36
N VAL A 118 -16.89 -9.81 11.64
CA VAL A 118 -16.06 -8.69 12.09
C VAL A 118 -14.84 -9.22 12.81
N TYR A 119 -13.65 -8.79 12.40
CA TYR A 119 -12.40 -9.40 12.78
C TYR A 119 -11.20 -8.48 12.58
N ASN A 120 -10.01 -8.93 13.03
CA ASN A 120 -8.74 -8.25 12.79
C ASN A 120 -7.93 -9.05 11.76
N PRO A 121 -7.71 -8.54 10.54
CA PRO A 121 -7.05 -9.27 9.45
C PRO A 121 -5.54 -9.43 9.63
N SER A 122 -4.90 -8.63 10.49
CA SER A 122 -3.46 -8.70 10.75
C SER A 122 -3.13 -9.42 12.07
N GLU A 123 -1.92 -9.87 12.22
CA GLU A 123 -1.41 -10.48 13.46
C GLU A 123 -1.41 -9.53 14.66
N PHE A 124 -1.41 -8.21 14.41
CA PHE A 124 -1.32 -7.17 15.42
C PHE A 124 -2.67 -6.71 15.98
N ARG A 125 -3.78 -7.36 15.59
CA ARG A 125 -5.15 -7.03 16.01
C ARG A 125 -5.62 -5.65 15.58
N TRP A 126 -5.20 -5.21 14.42
CA TRP A 126 -5.69 -4.04 13.73
C TRP A 126 -5.52 -4.19 12.20
N PRO A 127 -6.30 -3.49 11.38
CA PRO A 127 -7.50 -2.73 11.73
C PRO A 127 -8.65 -3.65 12.19
N LEU A 128 -9.80 -3.08 12.54
CA LEU A 128 -11.07 -3.81 12.65
C LEU A 128 -11.76 -3.77 11.30
N ALA A 129 -12.02 -4.93 10.76
CA ALA A 129 -12.59 -5.12 9.42
C ALA A 129 -13.92 -5.87 9.47
N ILE A 130 -14.73 -5.70 8.42
CA ILE A 130 -15.96 -6.44 8.18
C ILE A 130 -15.93 -7.08 6.80
N SER A 131 -16.36 -8.34 6.73
CA SER A 131 -16.63 -9.05 5.49
C SER A 131 -18.07 -9.54 5.45
N LEU A 132 -18.69 -9.48 4.28
CA LEU A 132 -20.07 -9.85 4.05
C LEU A 132 -20.18 -11.16 3.29
N SER A 133 -21.25 -11.92 3.58
CA SER A 133 -21.60 -13.17 2.91
C SER A 133 -23.10 -13.24 2.63
N LYS A 134 -23.48 -13.76 1.48
CA LYS A 134 -24.90 -14.00 1.12
C LYS A 134 -25.40 -15.35 1.65
N ASP A 135 -24.49 -16.32 1.79
CA ASP A 135 -24.82 -17.70 2.18
C ASP A 135 -24.38 -18.06 3.62
N GLY A 136 -23.65 -17.15 4.29
CA GLY A 136 -23.10 -17.39 5.63
C GLY A 136 -21.87 -18.31 5.65
N LEU A 137 -21.33 -18.70 4.52
CA LEU A 137 -20.19 -19.62 4.39
C LEU A 137 -19.03 -19.07 3.56
N ASN A 138 -19.37 -18.29 2.53
CA ASN A 138 -18.40 -17.68 1.61
C ASN A 138 -18.46 -16.16 1.74
N TYR A 139 -17.38 -15.54 2.20
CA TYR A 139 -17.30 -14.10 2.38
C TYR A 139 -16.60 -13.46 1.18
N THR A 140 -17.13 -12.34 0.68
CA THR A 140 -16.73 -11.78 -0.61
C THR A 140 -16.26 -10.33 -0.55
N THR A 141 -16.32 -9.68 0.61
CA THR A 141 -15.93 -8.27 0.78
C THR A 141 -14.89 -8.11 1.88
N LEU A 142 -14.17 -6.99 1.84
CA LEU A 142 -13.28 -6.56 2.92
C LEU A 142 -13.41 -5.06 3.08
N ASN A 143 -14.02 -4.63 4.17
CA ASN A 143 -14.28 -3.23 4.44
C ASN A 143 -13.77 -2.83 5.84
N LEU A 144 -13.45 -1.56 5.98
CA LEU A 144 -12.90 -1.01 7.21
C LEU A 144 -14.03 -0.54 8.14
N ILE A 145 -13.95 -0.94 9.42
CA ILE A 145 -14.77 -0.38 10.50
C ILE A 145 -14.00 0.67 11.28
N HIS A 146 -12.79 0.29 11.77
CA HIS A 146 -11.95 1.14 12.59
C HIS A 146 -10.49 0.90 12.22
N GLY A 147 -9.86 1.87 11.59
CA GLY A 147 -8.47 1.76 11.13
C GLY A 147 -7.49 2.66 11.85
N GLU A 148 -8.00 3.62 12.60
CA GLU A 148 -7.15 4.56 13.32
C GLU A 148 -6.57 3.89 14.56
N ILE A 149 -5.26 4.10 14.75
CA ILE A 149 -4.53 3.62 15.93
C ILE A 149 -3.97 4.83 16.65
N THR A 150 -4.50 5.08 17.82
CA THR A 150 -4.05 6.16 18.68
C THR A 150 -2.93 5.69 19.59
N ARG A 151 -2.17 6.62 20.18
CA ARG A 151 -1.20 6.28 21.22
C ARG A 151 -1.92 5.67 22.42
N MET A 152 -1.28 4.68 23.04
CA MET A 152 -1.70 4.24 24.38
C MET A 152 -1.45 5.35 25.38
N ARG A 153 -2.46 5.65 26.19
CA ARG A 153 -2.39 6.69 27.23
C ARG A 153 -1.79 6.15 28.52
N TYR A 154 -2.09 4.91 28.84
CA TYR A 154 -1.74 4.29 30.11
C TYR A 154 -0.88 3.06 29.89
N GLY A 155 0.16 2.91 30.71
CA GLY A 155 0.97 1.69 30.77
C GLY A 155 0.18 0.49 31.26
N GLY A 156 0.73 -0.69 31.10
CA GLY A 156 0.15 -1.94 31.60
C GLY A 156 0.66 -3.17 30.87
N ASN A 157 0.76 -4.27 31.60
CA ASN A 157 1.16 -5.55 31.04
C ASN A 157 0.08 -6.11 30.09
N TYR A 158 0.52 -6.75 29.02
CA TYR A 158 -0.36 -7.38 28.02
C TYR A 158 -1.28 -6.43 27.26
N LYS A 159 -0.97 -5.16 27.22
CA LYS A 159 -1.65 -4.21 26.34
C LYS A 159 -1.18 -4.39 24.90
N SER A 160 -2.03 -4.05 23.96
CA SER A 160 -1.73 -4.05 22.52
C SER A 160 -2.53 -2.95 21.85
N HIS A 161 -1.95 -2.34 20.83
CA HIS A 161 -2.61 -1.31 20.03
C HIS A 161 -3.82 -1.85 19.25
N GLY A 162 -4.70 -0.95 18.89
CA GLY A 162 -5.78 -1.14 17.94
C GLY A 162 -7.10 -1.63 18.51
N PRO A 163 -8.13 -1.68 17.65
CA PRO A 163 -9.49 -2.11 18.00
C PRO A 163 -9.57 -3.63 18.09
N GLN A 164 -9.97 -4.14 19.26
CA GLN A 164 -9.98 -5.57 19.53
C GLN A 164 -11.10 -5.98 20.50
N TYR A 165 -11.31 -7.29 20.68
CA TYR A 165 -12.37 -7.87 21.52
C TYR A 165 -13.78 -7.50 21.09
N VAL A 166 -14.02 -7.52 19.77
CA VAL A 166 -15.31 -7.17 19.19
C VAL A 166 -16.43 -8.11 19.62
N ARG A 167 -17.59 -7.53 19.88
CA ARG A 167 -18.88 -8.21 20.11
C ARG A 167 -20.01 -7.41 19.49
N GLY A 168 -20.98 -8.09 18.89
CA GLY A 168 -22.27 -7.51 18.57
C GLY A 168 -23.13 -7.34 19.81
N ILE A 169 -24.05 -6.40 19.79
CA ILE A 169 -25.02 -6.22 20.90
C ILE A 169 -26.14 -7.24 20.87
N GLN A 170 -26.36 -7.91 19.73
CA GLN A 170 -27.26 -9.04 19.56
C GLN A 170 -26.45 -10.26 19.14
N GLU A 171 -26.86 -11.44 19.59
CA GLU A 171 -26.14 -12.68 19.27
C GLU A 171 -26.80 -13.44 18.11
N GLY A 172 -25.99 -14.12 17.32
CA GLY A 172 -26.44 -15.05 16.30
C GLY A 172 -27.29 -14.41 15.22
N ASN A 173 -28.59 -14.65 15.26
CA ASN A 173 -29.58 -14.08 14.33
C ASN A 173 -30.41 -12.94 14.95
N GLY A 174 -30.01 -12.46 16.11
CA GLY A 174 -30.67 -11.32 16.75
C GLY A 174 -30.50 -10.04 15.93
N ILE A 175 -31.59 -9.28 15.78
CA ILE A 175 -31.62 -8.03 15.02
C ILE A 175 -32.02 -6.92 15.98
N PRO A 176 -31.22 -5.82 16.10
CA PRO A 176 -31.59 -4.64 16.83
C PRO A 176 -32.86 -3.97 16.27
N GLU A 177 -33.55 -3.15 17.09
CA GLU A 177 -34.81 -2.52 16.70
C GLU A 177 -34.71 -1.63 15.45
N ASP A 178 -33.57 -0.95 15.27
CA ASP A 178 -33.31 -0.11 14.09
C ASP A 178 -32.83 -0.91 12.86
N GLY A 179 -32.62 -2.23 13.00
CA GLY A 179 -32.16 -3.11 11.93
C GLY A 179 -30.68 -3.04 11.63
N ASP A 180 -29.91 -2.19 12.27
CA ASP A 180 -28.50 -1.98 12.01
C ASP A 180 -27.59 -2.95 12.78
N LEU A 181 -26.36 -3.09 12.33
CA LEU A 181 -25.34 -3.84 13.04
C LEU A 181 -24.64 -2.95 14.07
N TRP A 182 -24.82 -3.29 15.35
CA TRP A 182 -24.17 -2.62 16.45
C TRP A 182 -23.07 -3.48 17.04
N LEU A 183 -21.89 -2.89 17.21
CA LEU A 183 -20.69 -3.54 17.70
C LEU A 183 -20.10 -2.77 18.88
N SER A 184 -19.59 -3.51 19.87
CA SER A 184 -18.75 -2.97 20.93
C SER A 184 -17.35 -3.61 20.87
N TYR A 185 -16.32 -2.84 21.15
CA TYR A 185 -14.93 -3.30 21.16
C TYR A 185 -14.07 -2.34 21.99
N SER A 186 -12.85 -2.77 22.33
CA SER A 186 -11.90 -1.88 22.99
C SER A 186 -10.84 -1.40 22.02
N VAL A 187 -10.40 -0.15 22.16
CA VAL A 187 -9.22 0.39 21.47
C VAL A 187 -8.08 0.49 22.46
N ASN A 188 -6.91 -0.03 22.11
CA ASN A 188 -5.70 -0.09 22.94
C ASN A 188 -5.90 -0.76 24.31
N LYS A 189 -7.03 -1.46 24.54
CA LYS A 189 -7.51 -1.93 25.86
C LYS A 189 -7.64 -0.79 26.89
N GLU A 190 -7.96 0.38 26.41
CA GLU A 190 -8.18 1.60 27.21
C GLU A 190 -9.61 2.10 27.11
N ASP A 191 -10.04 2.32 25.86
CA ASP A 191 -11.34 2.90 25.57
C ASP A 191 -12.31 1.85 25.08
N MET A 192 -13.58 1.98 25.51
CA MET A 192 -14.69 1.20 24.98
C MET A 192 -15.37 1.97 23.86
N TRP A 193 -15.42 1.36 22.70
CA TRP A 193 -16.03 1.92 21.51
C TRP A 193 -17.30 1.19 21.10
N VAL A 194 -18.21 1.95 20.51
CA VAL A 194 -19.43 1.43 19.88
C VAL A 194 -19.45 1.90 18.44
N SER A 195 -19.64 0.96 17.51
CA SER A 195 -19.88 1.27 16.11
C SER A 195 -21.27 0.86 15.69
N ARG A 196 -21.98 1.73 15.00
CA ARG A 196 -23.21 1.46 14.29
C ARG A 196 -22.91 1.36 12.80
N ILE A 197 -23.30 0.26 12.18
CA ILE A 197 -23.14 0.02 10.75
C ILE A 197 -24.53 -0.15 10.17
N GLN A 198 -24.89 0.75 9.27
CA GLN A 198 -26.20 0.72 8.61
C GLN A 198 -26.36 -0.55 7.78
N VAL A 199 -27.54 -1.13 7.79
CA VAL A 199 -27.91 -2.30 6.98
C VAL A 199 -29.07 -1.90 6.04
N PRO A 200 -28.96 -2.20 4.71
CA PRO A 200 -27.86 -2.91 4.05
C PRO A 200 -26.55 -2.12 4.05
N VAL A 201 -25.42 -2.81 4.17
CA VAL A 201 -24.10 -2.19 4.10
C VAL A 201 -23.85 -1.66 2.70
N GLN A 202 -23.70 -0.35 2.57
CA GLN A 202 -23.42 0.29 1.29
C GLN A 202 -21.92 0.28 1.00
N LEU A 203 -21.51 -0.38 -0.07
CA LEU A 203 -20.11 -0.49 -0.49
C LEU A 203 -19.69 0.63 -1.43
N GLU A 204 -20.64 1.20 -2.18
CA GLU A 204 -20.41 2.23 -3.18
C GLU A 204 -21.42 3.37 -3.01
N ALA A 205 -20.97 4.60 -3.24
CA ALA A 205 -21.85 5.75 -3.33
C ALA A 205 -22.42 5.87 -4.76
N THR A 206 -23.72 6.04 -4.89
CA THR A 206 -24.40 6.11 -6.20
C THR A 206 -24.77 7.54 -6.60
N ALA A 207 -24.71 8.50 -5.69
CA ALA A 207 -25.07 9.89 -5.94
C ALA A 207 -24.06 10.87 -5.33
N HIS A 208 -23.89 11.99 -6.01
CA HIS A 208 -23.16 13.14 -5.46
C HIS A 208 -23.90 13.79 -4.30
N ALA A 209 -23.13 14.36 -3.38
CA ALA A 209 -23.66 14.96 -2.16
C ALA A 209 -24.44 16.26 -2.44
N LYS A 210 -25.55 16.43 -1.69
CA LYS A 210 -26.30 17.68 -1.50
C LYS A 210 -26.80 17.69 -0.07
N ASP A 211 -25.88 17.82 0.86
CA ASP A 211 -26.15 17.57 2.26
C ASP A 211 -26.44 18.90 2.97
N ASP A 212 -27.69 19.06 3.35
CA ASP A 212 -28.17 20.10 4.25
C ASP A 212 -28.47 19.48 5.61
N PHE A 213 -27.60 19.70 6.57
CA PHE A 213 -27.69 19.10 7.89
C PHE A 213 -28.87 19.63 8.71
N SER A 214 -29.58 20.67 8.26
CA SER A 214 -30.75 21.23 8.97
C SER A 214 -31.93 20.27 9.08
N GLN A 215 -31.96 19.22 8.26
CA GLN A 215 -33.01 18.21 8.23
C GLN A 215 -32.70 17.00 9.14
N ALA A 216 -31.50 16.88 9.65
CA ALA A 216 -31.10 15.79 10.52
C ALA A 216 -31.40 16.13 11.99
N GLU A 217 -32.14 15.27 12.68
CA GLU A 217 -32.46 15.43 14.11
C GLU A 217 -31.36 14.84 14.99
N LYS A 218 -30.67 13.81 14.52
CA LYS A 218 -29.60 13.10 15.22
C LYS A 218 -28.51 12.66 14.23
N LEU A 219 -27.28 12.41 14.72
CA LEU A 219 -26.16 11.95 13.90
C LEU A 219 -26.46 10.67 13.12
N ALA A 220 -27.32 9.81 13.65
CA ALA A 220 -27.73 8.58 12.98
C ALA A 220 -28.53 8.81 11.68
N ASP A 221 -29.04 10.00 11.45
CA ASP A 221 -29.76 10.35 10.22
C ASP A 221 -28.81 10.68 9.08
N LEU A 222 -27.53 10.88 9.38
CA LEU A 222 -26.45 11.15 8.41
C LEU A 222 -25.91 9.83 7.80
N THR A 223 -26.78 9.12 7.10
CA THR A 223 -26.53 7.76 6.60
C THR A 223 -25.39 7.65 5.60
N ASP A 224 -25.07 8.74 4.90
CA ASP A 224 -24.02 8.81 3.89
C ASP A 224 -22.66 9.31 4.43
N TRP A 225 -22.60 9.57 5.74
CA TRP A 225 -21.40 10.05 6.43
C TRP A 225 -20.82 9.00 7.36
N ASN A 226 -19.52 8.79 7.29
CA ASN A 226 -18.77 8.03 8.28
C ASN A 226 -18.30 9.00 9.38
N LEU A 227 -18.65 8.70 10.62
CA LEU A 227 -18.35 9.56 11.76
C LEU A 227 -17.42 8.83 12.74
N TYR A 228 -16.26 9.41 13.01
CA TYR A 228 -15.34 9.00 14.06
C TYR A 228 -15.38 10.05 15.16
N SER A 229 -15.99 9.71 16.30
CA SER A 229 -16.41 10.65 17.33
C SER A 229 -16.03 10.17 18.73
N PRO A 230 -14.76 10.33 19.15
CA PRO A 230 -14.33 9.99 20.51
C PRO A 230 -14.95 10.86 21.57
N LEU A 231 -14.92 10.40 22.82
CA LEU A 231 -15.54 11.09 23.97
C LEU A 231 -15.06 12.55 24.14
N TRP A 232 -13.77 12.82 23.93
CA TRP A 232 -13.18 14.16 24.07
C TRP A 232 -13.02 14.91 22.75
N ALA A 233 -13.33 14.23 21.64
CA ALA A 233 -13.38 14.84 20.32
C ALA A 233 -14.72 14.53 19.61
N PRO A 234 -15.88 14.95 20.18
CA PRO A 234 -17.20 14.59 19.66
C PRO A 234 -17.57 15.36 18.40
N VAL A 235 -18.36 14.68 17.55
CA VAL A 235 -19.14 15.28 16.47
C VAL A 235 -20.55 15.55 16.99
N SER A 236 -21.15 16.68 16.61
CA SER A 236 -22.52 17.05 16.99
C SER A 236 -23.24 17.79 15.87
N LEU A 237 -24.58 17.82 15.94
CA LEU A 237 -25.40 18.65 15.07
C LEU A 237 -25.80 19.93 15.83
N GLU A 238 -25.57 21.11 15.23
CA GLU A 238 -25.97 22.42 15.73
C GLU A 238 -26.75 23.19 14.64
N GLY A 239 -28.05 22.98 14.56
CA GLY A 239 -28.90 23.51 13.50
C GLY A 239 -28.45 22.97 12.13
N LYS A 240 -28.05 23.87 11.21
CA LYS A 240 -27.54 23.48 9.88
C LYS A 240 -26.05 23.06 9.86
N TRP A 241 -25.40 23.04 11.01
CA TRP A 241 -23.96 22.80 11.11
C TRP A 241 -23.67 21.41 11.67
N LEU A 242 -22.81 20.68 11.00
CA LEU A 242 -22.14 19.51 11.54
C LEU A 242 -20.84 19.98 12.19
N LYS A 243 -20.77 19.89 13.52
CA LYS A 243 -19.69 20.46 14.33
C LYS A 243 -18.76 19.37 14.84
N MET A 244 -17.50 19.60 14.68
CA MET A 244 -16.39 18.83 15.22
C MET A 244 -15.78 19.63 16.38
N SER A 245 -15.82 19.06 17.59
CA SER A 245 -15.23 19.66 18.79
C SER A 245 -14.09 18.76 19.25
N ASP A 246 -12.95 19.32 19.61
CA ASP A 246 -11.79 18.54 20.02
C ASP A 246 -11.10 19.13 21.25
N ARG A 247 -10.87 18.28 22.24
CA ARG A 247 -10.10 18.51 23.47
C ARG A 247 -9.17 17.35 23.77
N ASP A 248 -9.04 16.40 22.83
CA ASP A 248 -8.29 15.17 23.10
C ASP A 248 -6.81 15.35 22.72
N PRO A 249 -5.87 15.20 23.65
CA PRO A 249 -4.44 15.33 23.36
C PRO A 249 -3.88 14.16 22.55
N PHE A 250 -4.63 13.04 22.43
CA PHE A 250 -4.13 11.80 21.83
C PHE A 250 -5.04 11.25 20.72
N ASP A 251 -6.25 11.74 20.61
CA ASP A 251 -7.23 11.34 19.61
C ASP A 251 -7.77 12.58 18.86
N TYR A 252 -8.71 12.41 17.96
CA TYR A 252 -9.27 13.46 17.09
C TYR A 252 -10.67 13.05 16.62
N CYS A 253 -11.49 13.96 16.16
CA CYS A 253 -12.67 13.58 15.41
C CYS A 253 -12.42 13.63 13.90
N ARG A 254 -13.15 12.79 13.17
CA ARG A 254 -13.12 12.74 11.71
C ARG A 254 -14.53 12.49 11.19
N ILE A 255 -14.91 13.26 10.19
CA ILE A 255 -16.12 13.02 9.40
C ILE A 255 -15.72 12.81 7.95
N GLU A 256 -16.34 11.86 7.29
CA GLU A 256 -16.02 11.50 5.92
C GLU A 256 -17.28 11.26 5.10
N ARG A 257 -17.34 11.87 3.93
CA ARG A 257 -18.41 11.67 2.95
C ARG A 257 -17.89 10.85 1.78
N LYS A 258 -18.50 9.69 1.51
CA LYS A 258 -18.22 8.90 0.32
C LYS A 258 -19.08 9.40 -0.85
N ILE A 259 -18.47 9.50 -2.04
CA ILE A 259 -19.10 9.96 -3.28
C ILE A 259 -18.77 9.00 -4.42
N PRO A 260 -19.50 9.06 -5.57
CA PRO A 260 -19.12 8.30 -6.75
C PRO A 260 -17.71 8.64 -7.22
N ALA A 261 -16.96 7.62 -7.67
CA ALA A 261 -15.62 7.78 -8.20
C ALA A 261 -15.59 8.85 -9.31
N SER A 262 -14.80 9.91 -9.10
CA SER A 262 -14.80 11.10 -9.94
C SER A 262 -13.38 11.50 -10.33
N LYS A 263 -13.16 11.74 -11.62
CA LYS A 263 -11.88 12.25 -12.15
C LYS A 263 -11.85 13.76 -12.26
N GLU A 264 -13.00 14.38 -12.53
CA GLU A 264 -13.21 15.82 -12.58
C GLU A 264 -14.28 16.16 -11.56
N LEU A 265 -13.89 16.65 -10.39
CA LEU A 265 -14.74 16.83 -9.23
C LEU A 265 -14.78 18.29 -8.78
N LYS A 266 -15.97 18.78 -8.52
CA LYS A 266 -16.22 20.02 -7.79
C LYS A 266 -16.81 19.70 -6.43
N VAL A 267 -16.22 20.25 -5.36
CA VAL A 267 -16.68 20.16 -3.99
C VAL A 267 -16.95 21.56 -3.46
N ALA A 268 -18.08 21.78 -2.82
CA ALA A 268 -18.41 23.06 -2.21
C ALA A 268 -18.98 22.82 -0.80
N PHE A 269 -18.61 23.67 0.14
CA PHE A 269 -19.12 23.65 1.52
C PHE A 269 -18.89 24.98 2.21
N ASP A 270 -19.68 25.26 3.24
CA ASP A 270 -19.41 26.35 4.17
C ASP A 270 -18.61 25.82 5.35
N ILE A 271 -17.60 26.57 5.79
CA ILE A 271 -16.75 26.21 6.92
C ILE A 271 -16.59 27.38 7.90
N LYS A 272 -16.60 27.05 9.19
CA LYS A 272 -16.36 28.00 10.26
C LYS A 272 -15.49 27.37 11.33
N ALA A 273 -14.47 28.09 11.80
CA ALA A 273 -13.70 27.76 13.00
C ALA A 273 -14.08 28.68 14.14
N ASP A 274 -14.31 28.16 15.34
CA ASP A 274 -14.65 28.99 16.52
C ASP A 274 -13.42 29.75 17.04
N GLN A 275 -12.21 29.33 16.67
CA GLN A 275 -10.90 29.91 17.04
C GLN A 275 -10.01 30.07 15.79
N ASN A 276 -8.92 30.87 15.94
CA ASN A 276 -7.88 31.04 14.91
C ASN A 276 -6.46 31.15 15.49
N ASP A 277 -6.29 30.77 16.75
CA ASP A 277 -5.03 30.87 17.52
C ASP A 277 -4.56 29.51 18.05
N LYS A 278 -5.28 28.44 17.73
CA LYS A 278 -5.01 27.06 18.17
C LYS A 278 -5.79 26.04 17.34
N GLY A 279 -5.38 24.79 17.44
CA GLY A 279 -6.00 23.65 16.76
C GLY A 279 -5.66 23.59 15.27
N LEU A 280 -5.88 22.42 14.70
CA LEU A 280 -5.67 22.15 13.28
C LEU A 280 -6.89 21.43 12.73
N LEU A 281 -7.38 21.84 11.58
CA LEU A 281 -8.33 21.07 10.78
C LEU A 281 -7.69 20.72 9.45
N GLN A 282 -7.76 19.46 9.06
CA GLN A 282 -7.33 18.96 7.76
C GLN A 282 -8.55 18.55 6.94
N ILE A 283 -8.65 19.05 5.71
CA ILE A 283 -9.69 18.70 4.74
C ILE A 283 -8.98 17.94 3.62
N GLU A 284 -9.27 16.65 3.50
CA GLU A 284 -8.58 15.73 2.60
C GLU A 284 -9.50 15.23 1.48
N PHE A 285 -8.95 15.12 0.26
CA PHE A 285 -9.61 14.56 -0.91
C PHE A 285 -8.92 13.25 -1.24
N LEU A 286 -9.65 12.13 -1.14
CA LEU A 286 -9.06 10.79 -1.07
C LEU A 286 -9.65 9.86 -2.15
N ASP A 287 -8.86 8.87 -2.52
CA ASP A 287 -9.31 7.75 -3.35
C ASP A 287 -10.01 6.63 -2.52
N GLU A 288 -10.34 5.52 -3.19
CA GLU A 288 -10.92 4.32 -2.54
C GLU A 288 -10.03 3.72 -1.44
N ASN A 289 -8.72 3.87 -1.55
CA ASN A 289 -7.72 3.35 -0.62
C ASN A 289 -7.36 4.34 0.50
N SER A 290 -8.09 5.46 0.62
CA SER A 290 -7.81 6.55 1.56
C SER A 290 -6.46 7.25 1.33
N ILE A 291 -5.97 7.25 0.10
CA ILE A 291 -4.81 8.05 -0.31
C ILE A 291 -5.28 9.48 -0.60
N ALA A 292 -4.80 10.43 0.19
CA ALA A 292 -5.11 11.84 -0.03
C ALA A 292 -4.28 12.40 -1.20
N CYS A 293 -4.93 12.95 -2.21
CA CYS A 293 -4.25 13.61 -3.34
C CYS A 293 -4.11 15.12 -3.18
N ALA A 294 -5.04 15.75 -2.46
CA ALA A 294 -5.05 17.18 -2.17
C ALA A 294 -5.51 17.42 -0.73
N ARG A 295 -5.10 18.53 -0.12
CA ARG A 295 -5.47 18.87 1.24
C ARG A 295 -5.52 20.38 1.47
N ILE A 296 -6.46 20.82 2.28
CA ILE A 296 -6.56 22.16 2.82
C ILE A 296 -6.44 22.06 4.34
N ASP A 297 -5.59 22.88 4.94
CA ASP A 297 -5.34 22.96 6.37
C ASP A 297 -5.81 24.32 6.93
N LEU A 298 -6.58 24.32 8.03
CA LEU A 298 -6.80 25.48 8.88
C LEU A 298 -5.84 25.37 10.05
N ASN A 299 -4.79 26.18 10.05
CA ASN A 299 -3.69 26.09 11.01
C ASN A 299 -3.92 26.91 12.28
N PRO A 300 -3.22 26.56 13.37
CA PRO A 300 -3.34 27.25 14.67
C PRO A 300 -2.84 28.71 14.65
N ASP A 301 -2.13 29.14 13.61
CA ASP A 301 -1.68 30.53 13.42
C ASP A 301 -2.70 31.42 12.66
N GLY A 302 -3.93 30.92 12.47
CA GLY A 302 -4.98 31.62 11.74
C GLY A 302 -4.80 31.61 10.22
N THR A 303 -3.90 30.78 9.66
CA THR A 303 -3.74 30.65 8.21
C THR A 303 -4.51 29.47 7.65
N MET A 304 -5.17 29.66 6.51
CA MET A 304 -5.69 28.59 5.68
C MET A 304 -4.67 28.30 4.56
N LEU A 305 -4.21 27.06 4.48
CA LEU A 305 -3.19 26.62 3.53
C LEU A 305 -3.73 25.53 2.60
N SER A 306 -3.17 25.44 1.41
CA SER A 306 -3.36 24.31 0.50
C SER A 306 -2.04 23.59 0.28
N LYS A 307 -2.02 22.26 0.44
CA LYS A 307 -0.84 21.43 0.19
C LYS A 307 -0.71 21.09 -1.28
N GLY A 308 0.50 21.23 -1.83
CA GLY A 308 0.82 20.82 -3.19
C GLY A 308 2.24 20.25 -3.26
N GLY A 309 2.39 18.99 -3.67
CA GLY A 309 3.66 18.30 -3.57
C GLY A 309 4.19 18.31 -2.14
N ALA A 310 5.44 18.72 -1.96
CA ALA A 310 6.07 18.87 -0.64
C ALA A 310 5.83 20.25 0.01
N ARG A 311 5.15 21.18 -0.67
CA ARG A 311 5.01 22.58 -0.25
C ARG A 311 3.58 22.92 0.13
N TYR A 312 3.44 23.92 1.00
CA TYR A 312 2.17 24.56 1.32
C TYR A 312 2.10 25.96 0.71
N GLY A 313 0.91 26.35 0.27
CA GLY A 313 0.64 27.69 -0.18
C GLY A 313 -0.51 28.30 0.57
N LYS A 314 -0.32 29.55 1.01
CA LYS A 314 -1.33 30.30 1.74
C LYS A 314 -2.52 30.63 0.83
N LEU A 315 -3.73 30.38 1.31
CA LEU A 315 -4.99 30.77 0.69
C LEU A 315 -5.47 32.10 1.27
N LEU A 316 -5.57 32.19 2.60
CA LEU A 316 -5.91 33.43 3.32
C LEU A 316 -5.56 33.33 4.81
N ASN A 317 -5.78 34.42 5.57
CA ASN A 317 -5.93 34.39 7.01
C ASN A 317 -7.42 34.28 7.34
N TYR A 318 -7.80 33.29 8.15
CA TYR A 318 -9.18 33.12 8.57
C TYR A 318 -9.43 33.78 9.93
N GLU A 319 -10.67 34.17 10.17
CA GLU A 319 -11.13 34.85 11.38
C GLU A 319 -12.00 33.91 12.22
N ALA A 320 -11.80 33.92 13.55
CA ALA A 320 -12.59 33.13 14.47
C ALA A 320 -14.08 33.50 14.36
N GLY A 321 -14.95 32.48 14.32
CA GLY A 321 -16.41 32.64 14.23
C GLY A 321 -16.96 33.03 12.87
N LYS A 322 -16.09 33.37 11.89
CA LYS A 322 -16.51 33.72 10.54
C LYS A 322 -16.70 32.49 9.66
N SER A 323 -17.80 32.46 8.92
CA SER A 323 -18.06 31.45 7.91
C SER A 323 -17.45 31.82 6.57
N TYR A 324 -16.87 30.84 5.89
CA TYR A 324 -16.31 30.95 4.54
C TYR A 324 -16.97 29.94 3.63
N HIS A 325 -17.38 30.35 2.45
CA HIS A 325 -17.78 29.43 1.39
C HIS A 325 -16.56 28.97 0.63
N VAL A 326 -16.24 27.68 0.72
CA VAL A 326 -15.08 27.08 0.04
C VAL A 326 -15.56 26.22 -1.12
N GLU A 327 -14.98 26.44 -2.28
CA GLU A 327 -15.19 25.63 -3.47
C GLU A 327 -13.83 25.09 -3.95
N VAL A 328 -13.76 23.80 -4.20
CA VAL A 328 -12.55 23.13 -4.66
C VAL A 328 -12.85 22.39 -5.96
N ILE A 329 -12.10 22.72 -7.00
CA ILE A 329 -12.14 22.04 -8.30
C ILE A 329 -10.92 21.13 -8.37
N LEU A 330 -11.15 19.84 -8.56
CA LEU A 330 -10.13 18.80 -8.58
C LEU A 330 -10.16 18.10 -9.94
N SER A 331 -9.01 18.04 -10.59
CA SER A 331 -8.83 17.33 -11.85
C SER A 331 -7.75 16.25 -11.67
N VAL A 332 -8.16 15.00 -11.70
CA VAL A 332 -7.24 13.85 -11.63
C VAL A 332 -6.40 13.78 -12.89
N SER A 333 -6.99 14.06 -14.05
CA SER A 333 -6.29 14.06 -15.33
C SER A 333 -5.16 15.08 -15.40
N LYS A 334 -5.36 16.28 -14.81
CA LYS A 334 -4.36 17.33 -14.72
C LYS A 334 -3.51 17.25 -13.45
N ARG A 335 -3.88 16.42 -12.49
CA ARG A 335 -3.29 16.34 -11.14
C ARG A 335 -3.27 17.71 -10.44
N MET A 336 -4.36 18.45 -10.54
CA MET A 336 -4.45 19.82 -10.06
C MET A 336 -5.69 20.01 -9.17
N SER A 337 -5.53 20.85 -8.15
CA SER A 337 -6.62 21.39 -7.35
C SER A 337 -6.64 22.90 -7.45
N GLU A 338 -7.82 23.50 -7.64
CA GLU A 338 -8.06 24.93 -7.57
C GLU A 338 -9.00 25.21 -6.41
N VAL A 339 -8.67 26.20 -5.59
CA VAL A 339 -9.46 26.58 -4.42
C VAL A 339 -10.00 27.98 -4.61
N PHE A 340 -11.31 28.13 -4.41
CA PHE A 340 -12.01 29.40 -4.40
C PHE A 340 -12.61 29.61 -3.00
N ILE A 341 -12.53 30.83 -2.49
CA ILE A 341 -13.09 31.21 -1.21
C ILE A 341 -13.96 32.45 -1.42
N ASP A 342 -15.22 32.39 -1.01
CA ASP A 342 -16.23 33.43 -1.22
C ASP A 342 -16.27 33.88 -2.71
N GLY A 343 -16.20 32.90 -3.63
CA GLY A 343 -16.25 33.12 -5.08
C GLY A 343 -14.95 33.63 -5.72
N LYS A 344 -13.89 33.87 -4.94
CA LYS A 344 -12.60 34.34 -5.47
C LYS A 344 -11.57 33.23 -5.49
N LYS A 345 -10.82 33.10 -6.59
CA LYS A 345 -9.70 32.13 -6.68
C LYS A 345 -8.64 32.48 -5.63
N ALA A 346 -8.46 31.60 -4.66
CA ALA A 346 -7.50 31.74 -3.56
C ALA A 346 -6.18 31.03 -3.82
N GLY A 347 -6.21 29.93 -4.61
CA GLY A 347 -5.00 29.20 -4.91
C GLY A 347 -5.19 28.07 -5.93
N GLN A 348 -4.06 27.56 -6.40
CA GLN A 348 -3.99 26.41 -7.29
C GLN A 348 -2.76 25.59 -6.90
N ARG A 349 -2.91 24.26 -6.78
CA ARG A 349 -1.83 23.35 -6.36
C ARG A 349 -1.86 22.06 -7.14
N MET A 350 -0.69 21.49 -7.33
CA MET A 350 -0.55 20.13 -7.84
C MET A 350 -0.93 19.12 -6.75
N PHE A 351 -1.45 17.98 -7.15
CA PHE A 351 -1.65 16.85 -6.22
C PHE A 351 -0.31 16.41 -5.62
N PHE A 352 -0.33 15.98 -4.37
CA PHE A 352 0.86 15.45 -3.71
C PHE A 352 0.94 13.93 -3.70
N ALA A 353 -0.12 13.24 -4.18
CA ALA A 353 -0.14 11.82 -4.44
C ALA A 353 -0.99 11.51 -5.67
N PRO A 354 -0.65 10.48 -6.46
CA PRO A 354 -1.46 10.03 -7.58
C PRO A 354 -2.67 9.24 -7.09
N VAL A 355 -3.81 9.46 -7.74
CA VAL A 355 -5.05 8.72 -7.51
C VAL A 355 -5.72 8.39 -8.83
N ALA A 356 -6.49 7.30 -8.87
CA ALA A 356 -7.26 6.93 -10.06
C ALA A 356 -8.56 7.73 -10.20
N ALA A 357 -9.19 8.02 -9.06
CA ALA A 357 -10.38 8.83 -8.90
C ALA A 357 -10.44 9.38 -7.48
N ILE A 358 -11.29 10.36 -7.23
CA ILE A 358 -11.59 10.85 -5.89
C ILE A 358 -12.95 10.29 -5.50
N GLU A 359 -13.02 9.66 -4.31
CA GLU A 359 -14.22 8.96 -3.85
C GLU A 359 -14.64 9.37 -2.43
N ARG A 360 -13.77 10.11 -1.73
CA ARG A 360 -14.01 10.51 -0.34
C ARG A 360 -13.52 11.92 -0.07
N ILE A 361 -14.27 12.65 0.73
CA ILE A 361 -13.87 13.92 1.30
C ILE A 361 -13.94 13.78 2.81
N ALA A 362 -12.83 14.03 3.49
CA ALA A 362 -12.71 13.90 4.93
C ALA A 362 -12.32 15.23 5.57
N PHE A 363 -12.90 15.49 6.74
CA PHE A 363 -12.55 16.58 7.64
C PHE A 363 -12.07 15.96 8.94
N ARG A 364 -10.90 16.38 9.42
CA ARG A 364 -10.25 15.78 10.56
C ARG A 364 -9.60 16.84 11.43
N THR A 365 -9.84 16.79 12.74
CA THR A 365 -9.11 17.61 13.71
C THR A 365 -7.74 17.02 14.03
N GLY A 366 -6.79 17.87 14.41
CA GLY A 366 -5.43 17.44 14.76
C GLY A 366 -4.56 16.98 13.61
N GLU A 367 -3.27 16.81 13.85
CA GLU A 367 -2.31 16.37 12.85
C GLU A 367 -2.53 14.92 12.44
N ARG A 368 -2.18 14.61 11.18
CA ARG A 368 -2.16 13.23 10.74
C ARG A 368 -1.11 12.45 11.53
N ARG A 369 -1.55 11.41 12.19
CA ARG A 369 -0.67 10.57 13.00
C ARG A 369 0.13 9.62 12.13
N THR A 370 1.36 9.37 12.55
CA THR A 370 2.28 8.43 11.88
C THR A 370 2.15 7.00 12.42
N PHE A 371 1.20 6.74 13.30
CA PHE A 371 0.86 5.39 13.74
C PHE A 371 -0.01 4.67 12.69
N PRO A 372 0.18 3.35 12.51
CA PRO A 372 1.22 2.52 13.09
C PRO A 372 2.63 2.82 12.54
N THR A 373 3.65 2.62 13.37
CA THR A 373 5.06 2.66 12.97
C THR A 373 5.65 1.25 12.95
N ILE A 374 6.92 1.11 12.57
CA ILE A 374 7.62 -0.19 12.63
C ILE A 374 7.70 -0.75 14.06
N ASP A 375 7.69 0.13 15.05
CA ASP A 375 7.72 -0.26 16.48
C ASP A 375 6.33 -0.54 17.04
N THR A 376 5.27 -0.22 16.31
CA THR A 376 3.91 -0.65 16.61
C THR A 376 3.75 -2.10 16.12
N PRO A 377 3.31 -3.04 16.89
CA PRO A 377 2.52 -2.96 18.13
C PRO A 377 3.30 -3.33 19.41
N ALA A 378 4.48 -2.81 19.61
CA ALA A 378 5.21 -3.06 20.83
C ALA A 378 4.36 -2.70 22.07
N ASP A 379 4.50 -3.50 23.12
CA ASP A 379 3.85 -3.21 24.38
C ASP A 379 4.36 -1.90 24.98
N TRP A 380 3.47 -1.16 25.59
CA TRP A 380 3.79 0.08 26.26
C TRP A 380 3.77 -0.09 27.78
N ASP A 381 4.87 0.16 28.44
CA ASP A 381 5.03 -0.02 29.90
C ASP A 381 4.88 1.28 30.70
N GLY A 382 4.88 2.42 30.05
CA GLY A 382 4.78 3.74 30.66
C GLY A 382 3.40 4.36 30.53
N THR A 383 3.09 5.26 31.47
CA THR A 383 1.92 6.14 31.36
C THR A 383 2.36 7.45 30.75
N LEU A 384 1.63 7.97 29.74
CA LEU A 384 1.91 9.27 29.16
C LEU A 384 1.62 10.37 30.17
N ALA A 385 2.45 11.41 30.19
CA ALA A 385 2.12 12.64 30.89
C ALA A 385 0.80 13.19 30.32
N ASP A 386 -0.01 13.78 31.18
CA ASP A 386 -1.29 14.41 30.83
C ASP A 386 -2.34 13.48 30.23
N ALA A 387 -2.18 12.16 30.38
CA ALA A 387 -3.08 11.15 29.83
C ALA A 387 -4.54 11.31 30.27
N GLY A 388 -4.77 11.86 31.45
CA GLY A 388 -6.09 12.16 32.03
C GLY A 388 -6.57 13.59 31.82
N GLU A 389 -5.84 14.43 31.11
CA GLU A 389 -6.12 15.86 30.97
C GLU A 389 -6.69 16.20 29.59
N GLN A 390 -7.60 17.14 29.54
CA GLN A 390 -8.16 17.67 28.29
C GLN A 390 -7.40 18.92 27.87
N GLU A 391 -7.18 19.06 26.57
CA GLU A 391 -6.67 20.28 25.97
C GLU A 391 -7.74 21.39 25.86
N PRO A 392 -7.35 22.65 25.61
CA PRO A 392 -8.29 23.71 25.30
C PRO A 392 -9.14 23.38 24.10
N LEU A 393 -10.46 23.60 24.22
CA LEU A 393 -11.42 23.33 23.16
C LEU A 393 -11.04 24.02 21.85
N VAL A 394 -11.03 23.24 20.78
CA VAL A 394 -11.09 23.73 19.41
C VAL A 394 -12.36 23.20 18.74
N ALA A 395 -12.97 23.98 17.86
CA ALA A 395 -14.18 23.54 17.17
C ALA A 395 -14.23 24.09 15.74
N TYR A 396 -14.71 23.22 14.86
CA TYR A 396 -14.92 23.50 13.45
C TYR A 396 -16.28 23.02 13.02
N SER A 397 -16.96 23.78 12.16
CA SER A 397 -18.31 23.44 11.70
C SER A 397 -18.38 23.50 10.19
N ILE A 398 -19.05 22.52 9.57
CA ILE A 398 -19.33 22.51 8.14
C ILE A 398 -20.84 22.55 7.88
N ALA A 399 -21.22 23.14 6.76
CA ALA A 399 -22.61 23.19 6.29
C ALA A 399 -22.68 23.21 4.76
N ASN A 400 -23.85 23.01 4.19
CA ASN A 400 -24.12 23.13 2.75
C ASN A 400 -23.14 22.33 1.89
N PHE A 401 -22.85 21.09 2.27
CA PHE A 401 -21.87 20.25 1.58
C PHE A 401 -22.43 19.72 0.26
N GLN A 402 -21.77 20.01 -0.83
CA GLN A 402 -22.18 19.62 -2.18
C GLN A 402 -21.01 19.09 -3.01
N THR A 403 -21.28 18.09 -3.84
CA THR A 403 -20.33 17.61 -4.84
C THR A 403 -20.99 17.46 -6.20
N SER A 404 -20.21 17.59 -7.26
CA SER A 404 -20.63 17.28 -8.63
C SER A 404 -19.42 16.88 -9.48
N SER A 405 -19.65 16.07 -10.50
CA SER A 405 -18.62 15.67 -11.44
C SER A 405 -19.01 16.03 -12.87
N THR A 406 -18.02 16.34 -13.66
CA THR A 406 -18.14 16.58 -15.12
C THR A 406 -17.42 15.50 -15.91
N ASP A 407 -17.24 14.32 -15.35
CA ASP A 407 -16.58 13.21 -16.00
C ASP A 407 -17.28 12.90 -17.34
N VAL A 408 -16.50 12.94 -18.40
CA VAL A 408 -16.95 12.49 -19.72
C VAL A 408 -16.80 10.97 -19.75
N SER A 409 -17.85 10.24 -20.06
CA SER A 409 -17.78 8.78 -20.22
C SER A 409 -16.69 8.42 -21.22
N ALA A 410 -15.69 7.67 -20.77
CA ALA A 410 -14.58 7.24 -21.61
C ALA A 410 -15.10 6.34 -22.73
N SER A 411 -14.97 6.77 -23.99
CA SER A 411 -15.05 5.86 -25.13
C SER A 411 -13.92 4.85 -25.03
N ALA A 412 -14.15 3.60 -25.43
CA ALA A 412 -13.13 2.55 -25.48
C ALA A 412 -11.93 3.04 -26.30
N ALA A 413 -10.90 3.50 -25.63
CA ALA A 413 -9.82 4.24 -26.25
C ALA A 413 -8.64 3.31 -26.53
N VAL A 414 -8.16 3.31 -27.76
CA VAL A 414 -6.76 3.02 -28.10
C VAL A 414 -5.90 3.96 -27.23
N LEU A 415 -4.79 3.45 -26.67
CA LEU A 415 -3.87 4.24 -25.86
C LEU A 415 -3.43 5.49 -26.63
N ASN A 416 -3.61 6.66 -26.03
CA ASN A 416 -3.26 7.93 -26.61
C ASN A 416 -2.37 8.70 -25.62
N TYR A 417 -1.25 9.22 -26.09
CA TYR A 417 -0.28 9.92 -25.25
C TYR A 417 -0.91 11.12 -24.49
N ASN A 418 -1.87 11.81 -25.08
CA ASN A 418 -2.54 12.92 -24.41
C ASN A 418 -3.19 12.54 -23.08
N ASN A 419 -3.56 11.27 -22.90
CA ASN A 419 -4.11 10.78 -21.64
C ASN A 419 -3.05 10.70 -20.53
N TYR A 420 -1.76 10.68 -20.87
CA TYR A 420 -0.62 10.48 -19.97
C TYR A 420 0.30 11.69 -19.87
N LYS A 421 0.10 12.70 -20.72
CA LYS A 421 0.91 13.93 -20.76
C LYS A 421 0.99 14.63 -19.40
N HIS A 422 -0.08 14.58 -18.62
CA HIS A 422 -0.17 15.16 -17.29
C HIS A 422 0.91 14.64 -16.33
N TYR A 423 1.39 13.42 -16.49
CA TYR A 423 2.52 12.89 -15.71
C TYR A 423 3.79 13.68 -16.00
N VAL A 424 4.07 13.96 -17.28
CA VAL A 424 5.27 14.71 -17.68
C VAL A 424 5.21 16.17 -17.20
N ASP A 425 4.04 16.80 -17.32
CA ASP A 425 3.81 18.16 -16.82
C ASP A 425 4.02 18.22 -15.29
N TYR A 426 3.57 17.18 -14.57
CA TYR A 426 3.80 17.03 -13.14
C TYR A 426 5.30 16.87 -12.80
N PHE A 427 6.02 15.97 -13.47
CA PHE A 427 7.44 15.73 -13.20
C PHE A 427 8.29 16.96 -13.52
N ASN A 428 8.01 17.65 -14.61
CA ASN A 428 8.68 18.93 -14.94
C ASN A 428 8.45 20.01 -13.87
N GLY A 429 7.29 19.99 -13.19
CA GLY A 429 6.96 20.92 -12.12
C GLY A 429 7.57 20.58 -10.76
N MET A 430 8.18 19.40 -10.58
CA MET A 430 8.76 18.96 -9.29
C MET A 430 10.06 19.68 -8.93
N GLU A 431 10.80 20.15 -9.92
CA GLU A 431 12.13 20.76 -9.75
C GLU A 431 12.40 21.89 -10.74
N ASP A 432 13.30 22.79 -10.38
CA ASP A 432 13.91 23.72 -11.31
C ASP A 432 15.03 22.97 -12.06
N GLU A 433 15.00 22.96 -13.39
CA GLU A 433 16.03 22.30 -14.20
C GLU A 433 17.35 23.10 -14.18
N ASN A 434 18.13 22.93 -13.11
CA ASN A 434 19.41 23.63 -12.97
C ASN A 434 20.50 23.12 -13.91
N ILE A 435 20.38 21.88 -14.40
CA ILE A 435 21.30 21.24 -15.35
C ILE A 435 20.46 20.63 -16.47
N ALA A 436 20.42 21.28 -17.62
CA ALA A 436 19.80 20.74 -18.83
C ALA A 436 20.69 19.65 -19.45
N GLN A 437 20.09 18.48 -19.69
CA GLN A 437 20.74 17.39 -20.43
C GLN A 437 20.50 17.53 -21.94
N ALA A 438 20.84 16.51 -22.72
CA ALA A 438 20.66 16.53 -24.18
C ALA A 438 19.22 16.78 -24.62
N ILE A 439 18.24 16.37 -23.80
CA ILE A 439 16.81 16.58 -24.00
C ILE A 439 16.28 17.28 -22.77
N PRO A 440 16.04 18.62 -22.80
CA PRO A 440 15.61 19.40 -21.64
C PRO A 440 14.14 19.12 -21.24
N ASN A 441 13.74 19.54 -20.04
CA ASN A 441 12.38 19.40 -19.54
C ASN A 441 11.33 20.04 -20.47
N SER A 442 11.67 21.15 -21.12
CA SER A 442 10.80 21.81 -22.11
C SER A 442 10.47 20.94 -23.33
N GLU A 443 11.32 19.98 -23.67
CA GLU A 443 11.13 19.04 -24.78
C GLU A 443 10.64 17.66 -24.32
N ALA A 444 10.58 17.41 -23.02
CA ALA A 444 10.31 16.10 -22.45
C ALA A 444 9.00 15.49 -22.97
N SER A 445 7.92 16.26 -23.02
CA SER A 445 6.61 15.77 -23.47
C SER A 445 6.63 15.35 -24.94
N ALA A 446 7.17 16.19 -25.83
CA ALA A 446 7.26 15.88 -27.27
C ALA A 446 8.21 14.70 -27.53
N TRP A 447 9.30 14.60 -26.78
CA TRP A 447 10.23 13.47 -26.89
C TRP A 447 9.60 12.18 -26.44
N MET A 448 8.88 12.17 -25.29
CA MET A 448 8.21 10.97 -24.76
C MET A 448 7.09 10.52 -25.70
N GLU A 449 6.26 11.42 -26.21
CA GLU A 449 5.21 11.11 -27.19
C GLU A 449 5.77 10.35 -28.39
N LYS A 450 6.92 10.80 -28.91
CA LYS A 450 7.57 10.22 -30.09
C LYS A 450 8.24 8.88 -29.76
N ASN A 451 8.83 8.71 -28.58
CA ASN A 451 9.85 7.68 -28.37
C ASN A 451 9.42 6.54 -27.45
N ILE A 452 8.49 6.71 -26.51
CA ILE A 452 8.21 5.67 -25.54
C ILE A 452 6.98 4.82 -25.89
N PRO A 453 6.92 3.55 -25.45
CA PRO A 453 5.67 2.80 -25.42
C PRO A 453 4.68 3.43 -24.44
N LEU A 454 3.39 3.24 -24.67
CA LEU A 454 2.34 3.68 -23.75
C LEU A 454 1.92 2.53 -22.84
N PHE A 455 1.51 2.86 -21.65
CA PHE A 455 1.10 1.91 -20.63
C PHE A 455 -0.13 2.45 -19.89
N ASP A 456 -1.16 1.64 -19.75
CA ASP A 456 -2.34 1.91 -18.94
C ASP A 456 -2.48 0.83 -17.88
N CYS A 457 -2.70 1.26 -16.63
CA CYS A 457 -2.80 0.36 -15.51
C CYS A 457 -3.88 0.86 -14.53
N PRO A 458 -4.77 -0.01 -14.04
CA PRO A 458 -5.71 0.35 -12.98
C PRO A 458 -5.01 0.85 -11.71
N GLN A 459 -3.82 0.32 -11.42
CA GLN A 459 -2.96 0.76 -10.32
C GLN A 459 -2.17 2.01 -10.76
N LYS A 460 -2.71 3.20 -10.50
CA LYS A 460 -2.15 4.46 -11.02
C LYS A 460 -0.75 4.80 -10.50
N ASN A 461 -0.34 4.31 -9.34
CA ASN A 461 1.03 4.43 -8.87
C ASN A 461 2.03 3.65 -9.76
N PHE A 462 1.66 2.48 -10.30
CA PHE A 462 2.50 1.77 -11.27
C PHE A 462 2.53 2.48 -12.61
N GLU A 463 1.40 3.02 -13.08
CA GLU A 463 1.35 3.82 -14.29
C GLU A 463 2.22 5.08 -14.17
N GLU A 464 2.13 5.82 -13.06
CA GLU A 464 3.02 6.96 -12.78
C GLU A 464 4.48 6.55 -12.76
N MET A 465 4.83 5.45 -12.08
CA MET A 465 6.19 4.93 -12.02
C MET A 465 6.72 4.61 -13.41
N PHE A 466 5.90 4.01 -14.28
CA PHE A 466 6.26 3.72 -15.66
C PHE A 466 6.66 5.00 -16.42
N TYR A 467 5.81 6.05 -16.40
CA TYR A 467 6.12 7.32 -17.08
C TYR A 467 7.27 8.07 -16.41
N TYR A 468 7.39 7.99 -15.08
CA TYR A 468 8.53 8.56 -14.35
C TYR A 468 9.87 7.93 -14.77
N ARG A 469 9.92 6.61 -14.95
CA ARG A 469 11.12 5.91 -15.44
C ARG A 469 11.54 6.41 -16.81
N TRP A 470 10.62 6.61 -17.75
CA TRP A 470 10.93 7.16 -19.06
C TRP A 470 11.36 8.62 -19.00
N TRP A 471 10.71 9.43 -18.17
CA TRP A 471 11.08 10.81 -17.95
C TRP A 471 12.51 10.92 -17.38
N THR A 472 12.91 10.08 -16.43
CA THR A 472 14.26 10.04 -15.88
C THR A 472 15.27 9.46 -16.89
N LEU A 473 14.94 8.38 -17.62
CA LEU A 473 15.82 7.82 -18.64
C LEU A 473 16.25 8.90 -19.64
N ARG A 474 15.34 9.71 -20.12
CA ARG A 474 15.62 10.86 -20.99
C ARG A 474 16.69 11.79 -20.38
N LYS A 475 16.62 12.08 -19.09
CA LYS A 475 17.59 12.94 -18.38
C LYS A 475 18.99 12.34 -18.29
N HIS A 476 19.13 11.03 -18.38
CA HIS A 476 20.40 10.35 -18.36
C HIS A 476 21.08 10.29 -19.73
N ILE A 477 20.39 10.59 -20.82
CA ILE A 477 20.96 10.69 -22.15
C ILE A 477 21.85 11.94 -22.25
N LYS A 478 23.09 11.75 -22.64
CA LYS A 478 24.11 12.78 -22.73
C LYS A 478 24.69 12.85 -24.14
N GLN A 479 24.75 14.04 -24.72
CA GLN A 479 25.48 14.26 -25.96
C GLN A 479 26.99 14.26 -25.69
N THR A 480 27.75 13.48 -26.46
CA THR A 480 29.21 13.45 -26.43
C THR A 480 29.78 13.76 -27.82
N PRO A 481 31.07 14.08 -27.95
CA PRO A 481 31.68 14.27 -29.26
C PRO A 481 31.66 13.05 -30.19
N VAL A 482 31.34 11.87 -29.69
CA VAL A 482 31.32 10.61 -30.45
C VAL A 482 29.94 9.97 -30.58
N GLY A 483 28.91 10.70 -30.17
CA GLY A 483 27.50 10.26 -30.19
C GLY A 483 26.86 10.35 -28.84
N TYR A 484 25.66 9.80 -28.71
CA TYR A 484 24.99 9.75 -27.40
C TYR A 484 25.68 8.77 -26.47
N GLY A 485 25.73 9.12 -25.19
CA GLY A 485 26.05 8.24 -24.07
C GLY A 485 24.94 8.28 -23.04
N MET A 486 24.98 7.39 -22.07
CA MET A 486 24.06 7.41 -20.92
C MET A 486 24.88 7.38 -19.63
N THR A 487 24.57 8.30 -18.70
CA THR A 487 25.30 8.47 -17.45
C THR A 487 24.35 8.67 -16.25
N GLU A 488 24.72 8.08 -15.13
CA GLU A 488 24.02 8.23 -13.85
C GLU A 488 24.50 9.47 -13.06
N PHE A 489 25.58 10.13 -13.53
CA PHE A 489 26.32 11.09 -12.73
C PHE A 489 26.24 12.52 -13.28
N LEU A 490 25.78 13.44 -12.43
CA LEU A 490 25.86 14.88 -12.72
C LEU A 490 27.27 15.44 -12.56
N VAL A 491 28.10 14.82 -11.70
CA VAL A 491 29.50 15.23 -11.46
C VAL A 491 30.46 14.13 -11.90
N ASN A 492 31.68 14.55 -12.31
CA ASN A 492 32.69 13.61 -12.79
C ASN A 492 33.12 12.64 -11.70
N ARG A 493 33.22 11.35 -12.05
CA ARG A 493 33.63 10.28 -11.17
C ARG A 493 34.94 9.66 -11.67
N SER A 494 35.94 9.54 -10.79
CA SER A 494 37.25 8.99 -11.11
C SER A 494 37.21 7.51 -11.57
N TYR A 495 36.21 6.78 -11.12
CA TYR A 495 35.99 5.38 -11.48
C TYR A 495 35.21 5.21 -12.80
N ALA A 496 34.48 6.22 -13.26
CA ALA A 496 33.85 6.21 -14.57
C ALA A 496 34.86 6.34 -15.72
N ASP A 497 34.43 6.03 -16.92
CA ASP A 497 35.24 6.19 -18.13
C ASP A 497 35.12 7.59 -18.73
N LYS A 498 35.68 7.81 -19.89
CA LYS A 498 35.52 9.04 -20.66
C LYS A 498 34.07 9.43 -20.78
N TYR A 499 33.79 10.72 -20.74
CA TYR A 499 32.44 11.29 -20.75
C TYR A 499 31.60 10.94 -19.51
N ASN A 500 32.22 10.50 -18.43
CA ASN A 500 31.56 10.12 -17.16
C ASN A 500 30.64 8.90 -17.30
N LEU A 501 30.96 7.97 -18.17
CA LEU A 501 30.19 6.73 -18.41
C LEU A 501 30.69 5.62 -17.49
N ILE A 502 29.80 4.72 -17.07
CA ILE A 502 30.14 3.58 -16.21
C ILE A 502 29.69 2.25 -16.83
N ALA A 503 30.63 1.31 -16.92
CA ALA A 503 30.43 0.05 -17.67
C ALA A 503 29.43 -0.92 -17.00
N CYS A 504 29.30 -0.90 -15.68
CA CYS A 504 28.34 -1.80 -14.97
C CYS A 504 26.88 -1.58 -15.38
N ALA A 505 26.54 -0.40 -15.90
CA ALA A 505 25.18 -0.05 -16.29
C ALA A 505 24.84 -0.33 -17.76
N ILE A 506 25.81 -0.72 -18.61
CA ILE A 506 25.60 -0.87 -20.07
C ILE A 506 24.43 -1.82 -20.36
N GLY A 507 24.45 -3.01 -19.77
CA GLY A 507 23.38 -4.01 -19.99
C GLY A 507 22.00 -3.48 -19.61
N HIS A 508 21.91 -2.76 -18.48
CA HIS A 508 20.66 -2.12 -18.03
C HIS A 508 20.21 -1.02 -18.99
N HIS A 509 21.13 -0.15 -19.45
CA HIS A 509 20.81 0.91 -20.40
C HIS A 509 20.29 0.33 -21.74
N ILE A 510 20.87 -0.78 -22.22
CA ILE A 510 20.40 -1.48 -23.42
C ILE A 510 19.00 -2.05 -23.19
N TYR A 511 18.77 -2.73 -22.07
CA TYR A 511 17.46 -3.33 -21.76
C TYR A 511 16.34 -2.30 -21.61
N GLU A 512 16.62 -1.16 -20.99
CA GLU A 512 15.63 -0.08 -20.89
C GLU A 512 15.40 0.60 -22.23
N SER A 513 16.49 0.99 -22.92
CA SER A 513 16.40 1.78 -24.16
C SER A 513 15.97 0.97 -25.39
N ARG A 514 15.98 -0.36 -25.35
CA ARG A 514 15.53 -1.21 -26.48
C ARG A 514 14.06 -1.02 -26.88
N TRP A 515 13.26 -0.41 -26.00
CA TRP A 515 11.85 -0.08 -26.23
C TRP A 515 11.63 1.30 -26.84
N LEU A 516 12.68 2.11 -26.99
CA LEU A 516 12.59 3.40 -27.66
C LEU A 516 12.27 3.18 -29.14
N ARG A 517 11.32 3.96 -29.67
CA ARG A 517 10.93 3.89 -31.09
C ARG A 517 12.01 4.42 -32.02
N ASP A 518 12.76 5.46 -31.59
CA ASP A 518 13.89 5.97 -32.32
C ASP A 518 15.17 5.26 -31.84
N SER A 519 15.63 4.30 -32.63
CA SER A 519 16.81 3.49 -32.32
C SER A 519 18.11 4.27 -32.28
N GLN A 520 18.17 5.47 -32.87
CA GLN A 520 19.41 6.26 -32.94
C GLN A 520 20.05 6.51 -31.57
N TYR A 521 19.22 6.70 -30.53
CA TYR A 521 19.73 6.91 -29.18
C TYR A 521 20.49 5.67 -28.70
N LEU A 522 19.87 4.50 -28.79
CA LEU A 522 20.49 3.24 -28.35
C LEU A 522 21.66 2.84 -29.25
N ASP A 523 21.56 3.01 -30.57
CA ASP A 523 22.62 2.73 -31.52
C ASP A 523 23.89 3.52 -31.18
N GLN A 524 23.74 4.81 -30.95
CA GLN A 524 24.85 5.69 -30.60
C GLN A 524 25.41 5.40 -29.20
N ILE A 525 24.58 5.09 -28.22
CA ILE A 525 25.02 4.70 -26.87
C ILE A 525 25.89 3.44 -26.96
N ILE A 526 25.48 2.44 -27.73
CA ILE A 526 26.27 1.21 -27.95
C ILE A 526 27.57 1.52 -28.70
N HIS A 527 27.50 2.25 -29.83
CA HIS A 527 28.67 2.65 -30.58
C HIS A 527 29.65 3.46 -29.73
N THR A 528 29.16 4.36 -28.87
CA THR A 528 30.02 5.11 -27.94
C THR A 528 30.83 4.16 -27.05
N TRP A 529 30.24 3.10 -26.52
CA TRP A 529 30.93 2.13 -25.68
C TRP A 529 31.95 1.26 -26.48
N TYR A 530 31.56 0.77 -27.64
CA TYR A 530 32.37 -0.19 -28.41
C TYR A 530 33.38 0.46 -29.36
N ARG A 531 33.11 1.71 -29.80
CA ARG A 531 33.89 2.40 -30.85
C ARG A 531 34.25 3.83 -30.51
N GLY A 532 33.87 4.37 -29.36
CA GLY A 532 34.03 5.79 -28.99
C GLY A 532 35.44 6.21 -28.57
N ASN A 533 36.38 5.26 -28.44
CA ASN A 533 37.75 5.54 -28.12
C ASN A 533 38.64 5.31 -29.36
N GLU A 534 38.72 6.33 -30.25
CA GLU A 534 39.54 6.24 -31.48
C GLU A 534 39.17 5.03 -32.37
N GLY A 535 37.89 4.74 -32.49
CA GLY A 535 37.37 3.59 -33.24
C GLY A 535 37.39 2.26 -32.50
N GLY A 536 37.87 2.23 -31.25
CA GLY A 536 37.88 1.05 -30.37
C GLY A 536 37.02 1.22 -29.13
N PRO A 537 36.97 0.20 -28.26
CA PRO A 537 36.15 0.23 -27.05
C PRO A 537 36.67 1.24 -26.03
N MET A 538 35.77 1.73 -25.19
CA MET A 538 36.11 2.59 -24.08
C MET A 538 37.06 1.89 -23.11
N LYS A 539 38.01 2.65 -22.52
CA LYS A 539 39.15 2.10 -21.77
C LYS A 539 38.79 1.30 -20.53
N LYS A 540 37.63 1.62 -19.92
CA LYS A 540 37.17 0.95 -18.71
C LYS A 540 35.97 0.02 -18.93
N MET A 541 35.76 -0.43 -20.19
CA MET A 541 34.62 -1.26 -20.56
C MET A 541 34.56 -2.59 -19.77
N GLU A 542 35.72 -3.24 -19.55
CA GLU A 542 35.81 -4.47 -18.76
C GLU A 542 36.20 -4.23 -17.29
N LYS A 543 36.04 -3.01 -16.79
CA LYS A 543 36.38 -2.71 -15.39
C LYS A 543 35.37 -3.31 -14.42
N PHE A 544 34.10 -3.32 -14.79
CA PHE A 544 33.01 -3.85 -13.99
C PHE A 544 32.42 -5.09 -14.66
N SER A 545 31.95 -6.03 -13.86
CA SER A 545 31.17 -7.18 -14.35
C SER A 545 30.01 -6.72 -15.21
N SER A 546 29.84 -7.31 -16.40
CA SER A 546 28.83 -6.89 -17.36
C SER A 546 28.29 -8.06 -18.19
N TRP A 547 27.05 -7.90 -18.64
CA TRP A 547 26.32 -8.84 -19.47
C TRP A 547 25.85 -8.21 -20.79
N ASN A 548 26.75 -7.40 -21.36
CA ASN A 548 26.46 -6.58 -22.53
C ASN A 548 26.07 -7.39 -23.77
N ILE A 549 26.68 -8.55 -23.97
CA ILE A 549 26.44 -9.39 -25.14
C ILE A 549 25.05 -10.01 -25.07
N ASP A 550 24.64 -10.47 -23.88
CA ASP A 550 23.29 -10.93 -23.63
C ASP A 550 22.26 -9.80 -23.84
N ALA A 551 22.58 -8.58 -23.36
CA ALA A 551 21.75 -7.42 -23.58
C ALA A 551 21.58 -7.06 -25.06
N MET A 552 22.63 -7.25 -25.90
CA MET A 552 22.53 -7.06 -27.34
C MET A 552 21.60 -8.06 -28.02
N LEU A 553 21.62 -9.33 -27.62
CA LEU A 553 20.64 -10.30 -28.07
C LEU A 553 19.22 -9.89 -27.59
N GLY A 554 19.09 -9.47 -26.32
CA GLY A 554 17.85 -8.97 -25.75
C GLY A 554 17.28 -7.74 -26.48
N ARG A 555 18.12 -6.89 -27.03
CA ARG A 555 17.74 -5.80 -27.92
C ARG A 555 17.16 -6.35 -29.24
N TYR A 556 17.91 -7.24 -29.92
CA TYR A 556 17.48 -7.85 -31.17
C TYR A 556 16.10 -8.53 -31.04
N LEU A 557 15.85 -9.20 -29.92
CA LEU A 557 14.57 -9.85 -29.67
C LEU A 557 13.36 -8.87 -29.58
N VAL A 558 13.64 -7.56 -29.41
CA VAL A 558 12.60 -6.52 -29.40
C VAL A 558 12.48 -5.81 -30.74
N ASP A 559 13.63 -5.36 -31.31
CA ASP A 559 13.63 -4.51 -32.51
C ASP A 559 13.79 -5.29 -33.85
N GLY A 560 14.23 -6.56 -33.78
CA GLY A 560 14.48 -7.40 -34.97
C GLY A 560 15.59 -6.88 -35.87
N ASN A 561 16.40 -5.92 -35.45
CA ASN A 561 17.43 -5.27 -36.27
C ASN A 561 18.63 -6.17 -36.49
N MET A 562 18.52 -7.07 -37.45
CA MET A 562 19.59 -8.04 -37.81
C MET A 562 20.86 -7.36 -38.37
N ASP A 563 20.69 -6.25 -39.08
CA ASP A 563 21.81 -5.55 -39.70
C ASP A 563 22.69 -4.91 -38.62
N PHE A 564 22.11 -4.31 -37.61
CA PHE A 564 22.83 -3.78 -36.47
C PHE A 564 23.52 -4.89 -35.66
N LEU A 565 22.85 -6.02 -35.46
CA LEU A 565 23.45 -7.16 -34.75
C LEU A 565 24.66 -7.73 -35.50
N LYS A 566 24.57 -7.84 -36.83
CA LYS A 566 25.70 -8.26 -37.70
C LYS A 566 26.86 -7.27 -37.67
N ASP A 567 26.57 -5.96 -37.70
CA ASP A 567 27.61 -4.91 -37.61
C ASP A 567 28.38 -4.98 -36.29
N MET A 568 27.67 -5.27 -35.19
CA MET A 568 28.25 -5.32 -33.85
C MET A 568 28.93 -6.64 -33.50
N LEU A 569 28.63 -7.73 -34.21
CA LEU A 569 29.09 -9.08 -33.87
C LEU A 569 30.63 -9.20 -33.70
N PRO A 570 31.48 -8.60 -34.56
CA PRO A 570 32.95 -8.65 -34.36
C PRO A 570 33.39 -7.99 -33.05
N ASP A 571 32.69 -6.95 -32.60
CA ASP A 571 33.01 -6.24 -31.37
C ASP A 571 32.56 -7.04 -30.13
N LEU A 572 31.42 -7.74 -30.21
CA LEU A 572 30.95 -8.64 -29.16
C LEU A 572 31.89 -9.84 -28.96
N GLU A 573 32.35 -10.48 -30.03
CA GLU A 573 33.33 -11.57 -29.93
C GLU A 573 34.66 -11.10 -29.34
N LYS A 574 35.15 -9.90 -29.73
CA LYS A 574 36.34 -9.28 -29.15
C LYS A 574 36.14 -8.98 -27.65
N GLU A 575 34.98 -8.48 -27.23
CA GLU A 575 34.68 -8.26 -25.80
C GLU A 575 34.78 -9.58 -25.02
N TYR A 576 34.10 -10.63 -25.49
CA TYR A 576 34.16 -11.93 -24.83
C TYR A 576 35.61 -12.44 -24.72
N SER A 577 36.41 -12.31 -25.80
CA SER A 577 37.81 -12.71 -25.82
C SER A 577 38.66 -11.88 -24.84
N ARG A 578 38.40 -10.56 -24.69
CA ARG A 578 39.11 -9.73 -23.70
C ARG A 578 38.84 -10.19 -22.27
N TRP A 579 37.58 -10.53 -21.95
CA TRP A 579 37.23 -11.10 -20.65
C TRP A 579 37.96 -12.43 -20.40
N GLU A 580 38.01 -13.34 -21.38
CA GLU A 580 38.77 -14.59 -21.26
C GLU A 580 40.26 -14.34 -20.99
N LYS A 581 40.89 -13.41 -21.72
CA LYS A 581 42.29 -13.10 -21.58
C LYS A 581 42.66 -12.48 -20.25
N THR A 582 41.77 -11.65 -19.67
CA THR A 582 42.12 -10.82 -18.51
C THR A 582 41.55 -11.34 -17.18
N HIS A 583 40.44 -12.06 -17.20
CA HIS A 583 39.73 -12.44 -15.97
C HIS A 583 39.51 -13.95 -15.79
N ARG A 584 39.88 -14.79 -16.78
CA ARG A 584 39.74 -16.24 -16.63
C ARG A 584 40.81 -16.82 -15.72
N LEU A 585 40.39 -17.64 -14.76
CA LEU A 585 41.24 -18.37 -13.83
C LEU A 585 41.69 -19.73 -14.42
N PRO A 586 42.79 -20.35 -13.93
CA PRO A 586 43.18 -21.68 -14.35
C PRO A 586 42.15 -22.77 -14.17
N ASN A 587 41.21 -22.59 -13.19
CA ASN A 587 40.11 -23.52 -12.92
C ASN A 587 38.92 -23.35 -13.87
N GLY A 588 39.00 -22.42 -14.84
CA GLY A 588 37.98 -22.15 -15.86
C GLY A 588 36.91 -21.12 -15.46
N LEU A 589 36.84 -20.74 -14.21
CA LEU A 589 35.93 -19.66 -13.72
C LEU A 589 36.58 -18.28 -14.01
N TYR A 590 35.75 -17.22 -13.87
CA TYR A 590 36.19 -15.83 -13.97
C TYR A 590 36.27 -15.18 -12.59
N TRP A 591 37.28 -14.35 -12.40
CA TRP A 591 37.47 -13.57 -11.17
C TRP A 591 36.94 -12.14 -11.33
N GLN A 592 36.54 -11.53 -10.20
CA GLN A 592 36.30 -10.09 -10.09
C GLN A 592 36.56 -9.63 -8.67
N GLY A 593 36.84 -8.32 -8.48
CA GLY A 593 36.84 -7.68 -7.16
C GLY A 593 35.44 -7.31 -6.70
N ASP A 594 35.19 -7.18 -5.38
CA ASP A 594 33.91 -6.85 -4.82
C ASP A 594 33.25 -5.65 -5.47
N VAL A 595 33.93 -4.50 -5.41
CA VAL A 595 33.41 -3.22 -5.92
C VAL A 595 33.14 -3.29 -7.42
N GLN A 596 33.97 -4.00 -8.17
CA GLN A 596 33.81 -4.14 -9.61
C GLN A 596 32.73 -5.16 -10.00
N ASP A 597 32.31 -5.99 -9.04
CA ASP A 597 31.22 -6.95 -9.23
C ASP A 597 29.86 -6.36 -8.77
N GLY A 598 29.83 -5.06 -8.46
CA GLY A 598 28.62 -4.35 -8.00
C GLY A 598 28.30 -4.55 -6.52
N MET A 599 29.29 -5.01 -5.73
CA MET A 599 29.12 -5.28 -4.30
C MET A 599 30.09 -4.40 -3.49
N GLU A 600 29.65 -3.22 -3.06
CA GLU A 600 30.47 -2.28 -2.29
C GLU A 600 30.88 -2.85 -0.94
N GLU A 601 29.98 -3.58 -0.30
CA GLU A 601 30.19 -4.25 0.98
C GLU A 601 29.70 -5.70 0.86
N SER A 602 30.62 -6.67 0.78
CA SER A 602 30.24 -8.08 0.71
C SER A 602 30.88 -8.89 1.84
N ILE A 603 30.15 -9.90 2.32
CA ILE A 603 30.63 -10.86 3.31
C ILE A 603 31.67 -11.83 2.73
N SER A 604 31.89 -11.82 1.42
CA SER A 604 32.86 -12.71 0.75
C SER A 604 34.33 -12.41 1.08
N GLY A 605 34.59 -11.29 1.76
CA GLY A 605 35.89 -10.90 2.28
C GLY A 605 36.91 -10.47 1.23
N GLY A 606 37.68 -9.43 1.53
CA GLY A 606 38.75 -8.97 0.69
C GLY A 606 38.34 -8.12 -0.51
N ARG A 607 37.98 -6.85 -0.25
CA ARG A 607 37.44 -5.85 -1.20
C ARG A 607 38.19 -5.74 -2.55
N ARG A 608 39.47 -6.11 -2.62
CA ARG A 608 40.27 -6.03 -3.86
C ARG A 608 40.86 -7.35 -4.27
N LYS A 609 40.36 -8.46 -3.75
CA LYS A 609 40.89 -9.80 -4.06
C LYS A 609 40.24 -10.35 -5.33
N LYS A 610 41.06 -11.07 -6.12
CA LYS A 610 40.65 -11.71 -7.37
C LYS A 610 39.98 -13.05 -7.07
N TYR A 611 38.76 -13.05 -6.67
CA TYR A 611 38.00 -14.27 -6.36
C TYR A 611 37.05 -14.64 -7.47
N ALA A 612 36.81 -15.94 -7.66
CA ALA A 612 35.73 -16.39 -8.54
C ALA A 612 34.38 -16.09 -7.86
N ARG A 613 33.59 -15.24 -8.49
CA ARG A 613 32.31 -14.76 -7.93
C ARG A 613 31.14 -15.25 -8.75
N PRO A 614 30.01 -15.58 -8.13
CA PRO A 614 28.80 -16.02 -8.83
C PRO A 614 28.33 -15.03 -9.90
N THR A 615 28.37 -13.72 -9.63
CA THR A 615 27.85 -12.67 -10.53
C THR A 615 28.59 -12.64 -11.86
N ILE A 616 29.92 -12.44 -11.84
CA ILE A 616 30.71 -12.40 -13.09
C ILE A 616 30.62 -13.71 -13.88
N ASN A 617 30.57 -14.85 -13.20
CA ASN A 617 30.46 -16.16 -13.88
C ASN A 617 29.09 -16.38 -14.49
N SER A 618 28.01 -15.89 -13.86
CA SER A 618 26.66 -15.89 -14.43
C SER A 618 26.56 -14.98 -15.65
N TYR A 619 27.20 -13.80 -15.62
CA TYR A 619 27.25 -12.90 -16.76
C TYR A 619 28.05 -13.48 -17.92
N MET A 620 29.21 -14.11 -17.66
CA MET A 620 29.98 -14.76 -18.70
C MET A 620 29.28 -15.99 -19.30
N TYR A 621 28.49 -16.71 -18.49
CA TYR A 621 27.60 -17.74 -19.01
C TYR A 621 26.54 -17.14 -19.95
N ALA A 622 25.83 -16.08 -19.53
CA ALA A 622 24.83 -15.41 -20.34
C ALA A 622 25.42 -14.87 -21.65
N ASN A 623 26.56 -14.22 -21.58
CA ASN A 623 27.27 -13.71 -22.76
C ASN A 623 27.67 -14.84 -23.73
N ALA A 624 28.19 -15.99 -23.24
CA ALA A 624 28.49 -17.13 -24.08
C ALA A 624 27.21 -17.73 -24.70
N LYS A 625 26.17 -17.88 -23.93
CA LYS A 625 24.86 -18.37 -24.40
C LYS A 625 24.30 -17.48 -25.49
N ALA A 626 24.34 -16.14 -25.29
CA ALA A 626 23.91 -15.17 -26.29
C ALA A 626 24.69 -15.26 -27.60
N LEU A 627 26.05 -15.40 -27.54
CA LEU A 627 26.84 -15.60 -28.75
C LEU A 627 26.49 -16.92 -29.46
N SER A 628 26.18 -17.98 -28.69
CA SER A 628 25.70 -19.23 -29.29
C SER A 628 24.36 -19.05 -30.01
N ASP A 629 23.45 -18.37 -29.40
CA ASP A 629 22.11 -18.10 -29.98
C ASP A 629 22.20 -17.16 -31.20
N ILE A 630 23.08 -16.16 -31.16
CA ILE A 630 23.37 -15.31 -32.32
C ILE A 630 23.95 -16.15 -33.45
N GLY A 631 24.85 -17.11 -33.13
CA GLY A 631 25.36 -18.06 -34.12
C GLY A 631 24.27 -18.88 -34.80
N ILE A 632 23.26 -19.32 -34.06
CA ILE A 632 22.07 -20.01 -34.60
C ILE A 632 21.30 -19.06 -35.51
N LEU A 633 21.00 -17.83 -35.05
CA LEU A 633 20.26 -16.82 -35.82
C LEU A 633 20.95 -16.46 -37.16
N LEU A 634 22.27 -16.53 -37.22
CA LEU A 634 23.08 -16.17 -38.38
C LEU A 634 23.43 -17.37 -39.25
N ASP A 635 22.88 -18.55 -38.98
CA ASP A 635 23.22 -19.82 -39.64
C ASP A 635 24.76 -20.10 -39.63
N ASN A 636 25.40 -19.83 -38.47
CA ASN A 636 26.81 -20.08 -38.25
C ASN A 636 26.98 -21.19 -37.19
N PRO A 637 26.94 -22.46 -37.58
CA PRO A 637 26.98 -23.61 -36.67
C PRO A 637 28.33 -23.74 -35.93
N GLU A 638 29.41 -23.26 -36.48
CA GLU A 638 30.73 -23.26 -35.82
C GLU A 638 30.73 -22.32 -34.63
N MET A 639 30.26 -21.11 -34.82
CA MET A 639 30.10 -20.11 -33.74
C MET A 639 29.14 -20.63 -32.67
N ALA A 640 27.97 -21.13 -33.09
CA ALA A 640 26.95 -21.66 -32.18
C ALA A 640 27.55 -22.76 -31.28
N ARG A 641 28.23 -23.74 -31.88
CA ARG A 641 28.89 -24.83 -31.14
C ARG A 641 29.99 -24.31 -30.20
N LYS A 642 30.89 -23.45 -30.71
CA LYS A 642 32.02 -22.87 -29.94
C LYS A 642 31.54 -22.22 -28.64
N TYR A 643 30.56 -21.33 -28.74
CA TYR A 643 30.10 -20.60 -27.58
C TYR A 643 29.10 -21.40 -26.74
N GLY A 644 28.34 -22.30 -27.32
CA GLY A 644 27.49 -23.25 -26.59
C GLY A 644 28.33 -24.14 -25.66
N MET A 645 29.44 -24.70 -26.13
CA MET A 645 30.34 -25.48 -25.27
C MET A 645 30.95 -24.64 -24.12
N LYS A 646 31.23 -23.35 -24.34
CA LYS A 646 31.73 -22.45 -23.31
C LYS A 646 30.65 -22.19 -22.24
N ALA A 647 29.39 -21.95 -22.65
CA ALA A 647 28.27 -21.77 -21.77
C ALA A 647 28.02 -23.02 -20.91
N ASP A 648 27.96 -24.21 -21.51
CA ASP A 648 27.75 -25.47 -20.78
C ASP A 648 28.85 -25.77 -19.77
N SER A 649 30.11 -25.48 -20.17
CA SER A 649 31.27 -25.61 -19.27
C SER A 649 31.15 -24.67 -18.07
N LEU A 650 30.80 -23.40 -18.29
CA LEU A 650 30.62 -22.44 -17.22
C LEU A 650 29.45 -22.80 -16.30
N LYS A 651 28.30 -23.22 -16.85
CA LYS A 651 27.16 -23.70 -16.08
C LYS A 651 27.60 -24.81 -15.11
N THR A 652 28.32 -25.81 -15.63
CA THR A 652 28.82 -26.94 -14.84
C THR A 652 29.78 -26.48 -13.75
N LEU A 653 30.71 -25.58 -14.09
CA LEU A 653 31.70 -25.05 -13.14
C LEU A 653 31.03 -24.24 -12.01
N VAL A 654 30.06 -23.39 -12.33
CA VAL A 654 29.31 -22.59 -11.35
C VAL A 654 28.57 -23.51 -10.39
N GLN A 655 27.83 -24.48 -10.93
CA GLN A 655 27.06 -25.43 -10.12
C GLN A 655 27.97 -26.29 -9.22
N ASN A 656 29.09 -26.76 -9.72
CA ASN A 656 29.93 -27.70 -8.96
C ASN A 656 30.92 -27.02 -8.03
N LYS A 657 31.32 -25.77 -8.30
CA LYS A 657 32.39 -25.09 -7.55
C LYS A 657 31.94 -23.90 -6.72
N LEU A 658 30.82 -23.26 -7.07
CA LEU A 658 30.33 -22.10 -6.37
C LEU A 658 29.05 -22.38 -5.53
N TRP A 659 28.35 -23.47 -5.84
CA TRP A 659 27.20 -23.89 -5.02
C TRP A 659 27.69 -24.55 -3.72
N ASN A 660 27.20 -24.07 -2.60
CA ASN A 660 27.43 -24.66 -1.28
C ASN A 660 26.18 -25.41 -0.81
N GLU A 661 26.26 -26.73 -0.81
CA GLU A 661 25.13 -27.61 -0.42
C GLU A 661 24.69 -27.41 1.03
N LYS A 662 25.62 -27.12 1.92
CA LYS A 662 25.33 -26.90 3.34
C LYS A 662 24.55 -25.59 3.58
N HIS A 663 24.89 -24.54 2.82
CA HIS A 663 24.29 -23.23 2.98
C HIS A 663 23.16 -22.97 1.99
N GLN A 664 22.94 -23.88 1.02
CA GLN A 664 21.94 -23.73 -0.06
C GLN A 664 22.08 -22.39 -0.80
N PHE A 665 23.32 -22.00 -1.08
CA PHE A 665 23.66 -20.70 -1.63
C PHE A 665 24.90 -20.75 -2.52
N PHE A 666 24.97 -19.84 -3.52
CA PHE A 666 26.19 -19.68 -4.32
C PHE A 666 27.21 -18.79 -3.61
N GLU A 667 28.40 -19.30 -3.40
CA GLU A 667 29.47 -18.63 -2.66
C GLU A 667 30.63 -18.24 -3.54
N THR A 668 31.40 -17.26 -3.08
CA THR A 668 32.66 -16.84 -3.69
C THR A 668 33.72 -17.88 -3.41
N LEU A 669 34.38 -18.39 -4.47
CA LEU A 669 35.54 -19.24 -4.34
C LEU A 669 36.78 -18.37 -4.22
N ARG A 670 37.50 -18.51 -3.10
CA ARG A 670 38.70 -17.74 -2.73
C ARG A 670 39.96 -18.33 -3.30
#